data_fff436b8f57bad06e2a5c748318c2edd
#
_entry.id   fff436b8f57bad06e2a5c748318c2edd
#
_cell.length_a   1.000
_cell.length_b   1.000
_cell.length_c   1.000
_cell.angle_alpha   90.00
_cell.angle_beta   90.00
_cell.angle_gamma   90.00
#
_symmetry.space_group_name_H-M   'P 1'
#
loop_
_entity.id
_entity.type
_entity.pdbx_description
1 polymer ?
#
loop_
_entity_poly.entity_id
_entity_poly.type
_entity_poly.pdbx_seq_one_letter_code
_entity_poly.pdbx_strand_id
1 'polypeptide(L)'
;MNSVAHVTTVSDVAKLELDPLAIFPFPLDEFQLEAIQALNHGHSVVVSAPTGSGKTLVGEYAIHRAIAHGQKVFYTTPLKALSNQKLRDFREQFGSQNVGLMTGDLSVNREASIVVMTTEIFRNMLYAQADQDDDPLADVEAVVLDECHYMNDSQRGTVWEESIIHCPASVQLVALSATVANAGQLTDWIERVHGPTQLVLSDFRPVPLHFSFCSAKGLHPLLNDARTGLHPNSKVWRAPKGYKRKGRSPKPPQPEPPPISFVIAQMAEREMLPAIYFIFSRRGCDRAVRDLGSQCLVSPTQQDQIRERLRAYSQANPEAVRDGIHADALLRGIAAHHAGVLPAWKELIEELFQQGLVKAVFATETLAAGINMPARSTVISALSKRTERGHRPLMGSEFLQMAGRAGRRGLDSEGYVVTVQSRFEGVREAGQLATSPADPLVSQFTPGYGMVLNLLQRHDLKKARELVERSFGRYLASLDLVDDEELLEQLRLQLGQLKGVAGDVPWEDFEDYEKRRSRLREERRLLRILQQQAEETLANELTLALQFASVGTLVSLKAPQLRGRVTPAVIVDKLEGPGQFPLLLCLTDENVWLLLPCQAVVSLHAELSCLQVSGLVEPNLQRAGELRHGDQQSGGLALAIAHMAKRHDMTTPQYDLAGEVLTQTQLIRGLEEELEQQPAHRWGDRKQLKKH
;
A
#
# COMPACT_ATOMS: atom_id res chain seq x y z
N MET A 1 12.94 -31.82 67.98
CA MET A 1 13.67 -32.20 66.72
C MET A 1 12.69 -31.99 65.62
N ASN A 2 12.67 -30.79 65.10
CA ASN A 2 11.79 -30.40 63.96
C ASN A 2 12.63 -30.38 62.70
N SER A 3 12.32 -31.29 61.81
CA SER A 3 12.83 -31.30 60.42
C SER A 3 12.00 -30.34 59.61
N VAL A 4 12.59 -29.21 59.21
CA VAL A 4 12.02 -28.27 58.23
C VAL A 4 12.26 -28.81 56.83
N ALA A 5 11.19 -29.25 56.18
CA ALA A 5 11.22 -29.60 54.76
C ALA A 5 11.42 -28.32 53.94
N HIS A 6 12.56 -28.20 53.29
CA HIS A 6 12.77 -27.22 52.23
C HIS A 6 11.83 -27.52 51.05
N VAL A 7 10.89 -26.61 50.84
CA VAL A 7 10.12 -26.53 49.59
C VAL A 7 11.08 -26.01 48.56
N THR A 8 11.54 -26.88 47.71
CA THR A 8 12.29 -26.51 46.49
C THR A 8 11.30 -25.84 45.51
N THR A 9 11.43 -24.56 45.32
CA THR A 9 10.73 -23.81 44.29
C THR A 9 11.12 -24.37 42.91
N VAL A 10 10.09 -24.71 42.14
CA VAL A 10 10.19 -25.14 40.73
C VAL A 10 10.58 -23.92 39.89
N SER A 11 11.89 -23.70 39.72
CA SER A 11 12.42 -22.64 38.83
C SER A 11 13.76 -22.94 38.19
N ASP A 12 14.10 -24.22 37.97
CA ASP A 12 15.30 -24.60 37.21
C ASP A 12 15.02 -25.89 36.43
N VAL A 13 14.03 -25.86 35.52
CA VAL A 13 14.06 -26.72 34.36
C VAL A 13 14.96 -25.98 33.35
N ALA A 14 16.24 -26.37 33.26
CA ALA A 14 17.11 -25.92 32.19
C ALA A 14 16.34 -26.10 30.87
N LYS A 15 15.98 -25.00 30.20
CA LYS A 15 15.27 -25.04 28.94
C LYS A 15 16.12 -25.88 28.00
N LEU A 16 15.56 -26.97 27.47
CA LEU A 16 16.27 -27.89 26.58
C LEU A 16 16.68 -27.12 25.34
N GLU A 17 17.97 -26.80 25.21
CA GLU A 17 18.47 -26.26 23.95
C GLU A 17 18.40 -27.37 22.89
N LEU A 18 17.60 -27.16 21.88
CA LEU A 18 17.51 -28.09 20.76
C LEU A 18 18.69 -27.87 19.82
N ASP A 19 19.37 -28.96 19.45
CA ASP A 19 20.38 -28.90 18.40
C ASP A 19 19.71 -28.62 17.04
N PRO A 20 20.00 -27.48 16.41
CA PRO A 20 19.43 -27.15 15.11
C PRO A 20 19.77 -28.17 14.01
N LEU A 21 20.94 -28.82 14.10
CA LEU A 21 21.37 -29.82 13.12
C LEU A 21 20.61 -31.15 13.28
N ALA A 22 20.05 -31.41 14.46
CA ALA A 22 19.17 -32.57 14.67
C ALA A 22 17.76 -32.34 14.07
N ILE A 23 17.34 -31.07 13.97
CA ILE A 23 16.02 -30.69 13.45
C ILE A 23 16.07 -30.54 11.92
N PHE A 24 17.09 -29.87 11.42
CA PHE A 24 17.20 -29.53 9.99
C PHE A 24 18.33 -30.35 9.34
N PRO A 25 18.01 -31.26 8.38
CA PRO A 25 18.98 -32.16 7.78
C PRO A 25 19.89 -31.51 6.70
N PHE A 26 20.12 -30.19 6.82
CA PHE A 26 20.94 -29.40 5.90
C PHE A 26 21.63 -28.27 6.65
N PRO A 27 22.79 -27.76 6.11
CA PRO A 27 23.49 -26.66 6.75
C PRO A 27 22.63 -25.38 6.78
N LEU A 28 22.63 -24.73 7.94
CA LEU A 28 21.94 -23.46 8.14
C LEU A 28 22.83 -22.29 7.72
N ASP A 29 22.21 -21.24 7.22
CA ASP A 29 22.88 -19.97 6.94
C ASP A 29 23.24 -19.24 8.26
N GLU A 30 24.27 -18.41 8.23
CA GLU A 30 24.80 -17.72 9.42
C GLU A 30 23.70 -16.91 10.15
N PHE A 31 22.88 -16.15 9.41
CA PHE A 31 21.78 -15.38 10.00
C PHE A 31 20.71 -16.26 10.67
N GLN A 32 20.50 -17.49 10.18
CA GLN A 32 19.57 -18.44 10.78
C GLN A 32 20.10 -18.95 12.12
N LEU A 33 21.39 -19.25 12.19
CA LEU A 33 22.06 -19.67 13.44
C LEU A 33 22.05 -18.53 14.46
N GLU A 34 22.34 -17.31 14.04
CA GLU A 34 22.29 -16.13 14.90
C GLU A 34 20.89 -15.91 15.50
N ALA A 35 19.85 -15.99 14.66
CA ALA A 35 18.47 -15.85 15.13
C ALA A 35 18.07 -16.97 16.10
N ILE A 36 18.45 -18.20 15.83
CA ILE A 36 18.19 -19.35 16.71
C ILE A 36 18.90 -19.15 18.03
N GLN A 37 20.14 -18.71 18.03
CA GLN A 37 20.90 -18.44 19.25
C GLN A 37 20.23 -17.35 20.10
N ALA A 38 19.75 -16.27 19.50
CA ALA A 38 19.01 -15.22 20.19
C ALA A 38 17.74 -15.76 20.87
N LEU A 39 16.97 -16.58 20.14
CA LEU A 39 15.77 -17.22 20.68
C LEU A 39 16.09 -18.13 21.88
N ASN A 40 17.18 -18.88 21.83
CA ASN A 40 17.61 -19.74 22.94
C ASN A 40 18.03 -18.93 24.17
N HIS A 41 18.57 -17.74 23.98
CA HIS A 41 18.86 -16.81 25.09
C HIS A 41 17.64 -16.11 25.65
N GLY A 42 16.44 -16.39 25.14
CA GLY A 42 15.19 -15.77 25.60
C GLY A 42 14.90 -14.41 24.99
N HIS A 43 15.65 -13.97 23.98
CA HIS A 43 15.42 -12.71 23.29
C HIS A 43 14.36 -12.86 22.18
N SER A 44 13.56 -11.83 21.97
CA SER A 44 12.81 -11.66 20.72
C SER A 44 13.77 -11.39 19.56
N VAL A 45 13.37 -11.64 18.32
CA VAL A 45 14.23 -11.42 17.17
C VAL A 45 13.50 -10.66 16.07
N VAL A 46 14.22 -9.74 15.44
CA VAL A 46 13.83 -9.12 14.15
C VAL A 46 14.77 -9.62 13.08
N VAL A 47 14.26 -10.45 12.16
CA VAL A 47 15.02 -10.99 11.04
C VAL A 47 14.71 -10.20 9.79
N SER A 48 15.64 -9.41 9.30
CA SER A 48 15.53 -8.66 8.05
C SER A 48 16.47 -9.26 7.00
N ALA A 49 15.88 -9.96 6.02
CA ALA A 49 16.64 -10.64 4.98
C ALA A 49 15.84 -10.71 3.67
N PRO A 50 16.49 -10.85 2.50
CA PRO A 50 15.81 -10.89 1.20
C PRO A 50 14.72 -11.96 1.11
N THR A 51 13.72 -11.72 0.27
CA THR A 51 12.71 -12.75 -0.03
C THR A 51 13.39 -13.98 -0.67
N GLY A 52 13.06 -15.17 -0.20
CA GLY A 52 13.68 -16.42 -0.67
C GLY A 52 15.00 -16.79 0.02
N SER A 53 15.45 -16.06 1.05
CA SER A 53 16.62 -16.41 1.85
C SER A 53 16.39 -17.57 2.84
N GLY A 54 15.14 -17.93 3.14
CA GLY A 54 14.82 -19.00 4.09
C GLY A 54 14.52 -18.51 5.51
N LYS A 55 14.03 -17.28 5.68
CA LYS A 55 13.61 -16.69 6.98
C LYS A 55 12.60 -17.55 7.74
N THR A 56 11.70 -18.21 7.02
CA THR A 56 10.65 -19.06 7.59
C THR A 56 11.21 -20.11 8.56
N LEU A 57 12.41 -20.62 8.30
CA LEU A 57 13.09 -21.61 9.13
C LEU A 57 13.25 -21.14 10.59
N VAL A 58 13.48 -19.85 10.81
CA VAL A 58 13.57 -19.28 12.17
C VAL A 58 12.23 -19.42 12.91
N GLY A 59 11.11 -19.18 12.20
CA GLY A 59 9.78 -19.43 12.74
C GLY A 59 9.49 -20.92 12.97
N GLU A 60 9.97 -21.80 12.07
CA GLU A 60 9.87 -23.25 12.23
C GLU A 60 10.68 -23.74 13.43
N TYR A 61 11.87 -23.18 13.66
CA TYR A 61 12.65 -23.48 14.86
C TYR A 61 11.89 -23.08 16.14
N ALA A 62 11.26 -21.92 16.18
CA ALA A 62 10.44 -21.51 17.32
C ALA A 62 9.28 -22.48 17.57
N ILE A 63 8.69 -23.05 16.51
CA ILE A 63 7.66 -24.10 16.61
C ILE A 63 8.26 -25.37 17.25
N HIS A 64 9.37 -25.88 16.72
CA HIS A 64 10.01 -27.07 17.27
C HIS A 64 10.37 -26.91 18.76
N ARG A 65 10.87 -25.74 19.12
CA ARG A 65 11.25 -25.44 20.50
C ARG A 65 10.03 -25.42 21.43
N ALA A 66 8.97 -24.73 21.04
CA ALA A 66 7.76 -24.67 21.87
C ALA A 66 7.11 -26.05 22.05
N ILE A 67 7.06 -26.87 21.00
CA ILE A 67 6.57 -28.26 21.11
C ILE A 67 7.42 -29.04 22.09
N ALA A 68 8.76 -28.92 22.04
CA ALA A 68 9.66 -29.61 22.98
C ALA A 68 9.47 -29.15 24.44
N HIS A 69 9.05 -27.91 24.65
CA HIS A 69 8.72 -27.36 25.97
C HIS A 69 7.26 -27.63 26.41
N GLY A 70 6.44 -28.28 25.56
CA GLY A 70 5.01 -28.50 25.82
C GLY A 70 4.17 -27.22 25.75
N GLN A 71 4.66 -26.19 25.07
CA GLN A 71 4.01 -24.89 24.91
C GLN A 71 3.44 -24.70 23.51
N LYS A 72 2.67 -23.64 23.30
CA LYS A 72 2.03 -23.27 22.04
C LYS A 72 2.84 -22.22 21.28
N VAL A 73 2.69 -22.17 19.96
CA VAL A 73 3.18 -21.07 19.09
C VAL A 73 2.04 -20.54 18.25
N PHE A 74 1.93 -19.23 18.18
CA PHE A 74 1.07 -18.56 17.22
C PHE A 74 1.89 -18.11 16.02
N TYR A 75 1.50 -18.55 14.82
CA TYR A 75 2.12 -18.16 13.57
C TYR A 75 1.20 -17.21 12.82
N THR A 76 1.53 -15.92 12.82
CA THR A 76 0.67 -14.90 12.20
C THR A 76 1.13 -14.54 10.79
N THR A 77 0.18 -14.27 9.92
CA THR A 77 0.42 -13.90 8.53
C THR A 77 -0.46 -12.72 8.10
N PRO A 78 -0.05 -11.90 7.11
CA PRO A 78 -0.84 -10.76 6.66
C PRO A 78 -2.11 -11.13 5.87
N LEU A 79 -2.18 -12.30 5.31
CA LEU A 79 -3.22 -12.69 4.35
C LEU A 79 -3.78 -14.08 4.64
N LYS A 80 -5.12 -14.25 4.53
CA LYS A 80 -5.79 -15.55 4.67
C LYS A 80 -5.22 -16.64 3.76
N ALA A 81 -4.85 -16.28 2.52
CA ALA A 81 -4.27 -17.24 1.57
C ALA A 81 -2.94 -17.80 2.08
N LEU A 82 -2.11 -16.95 2.70
CA LEU A 82 -0.85 -17.37 3.30
C LEU A 82 -1.08 -18.21 4.55
N SER A 83 -2.08 -17.87 5.39
CA SER A 83 -2.46 -18.69 6.54
C SER A 83 -2.87 -20.11 6.10
N ASN A 84 -3.68 -20.22 5.05
CA ASN A 84 -4.10 -21.52 4.50
C ASN A 84 -2.92 -22.34 3.94
N GLN A 85 -1.99 -21.69 3.28
CA GLN A 85 -0.77 -22.35 2.80
C GLN A 85 0.08 -22.84 3.96
N LYS A 86 0.36 -22.00 4.96
CA LYS A 86 1.12 -22.38 6.16
C LYS A 86 0.44 -23.52 6.94
N LEU A 87 -0.90 -23.52 6.99
CA LEU A 87 -1.65 -24.62 7.58
C LEU A 87 -1.33 -25.95 6.88
N ARG A 88 -1.29 -25.98 5.54
CA ARG A 88 -0.96 -27.20 4.79
C ARG A 88 0.48 -27.63 5.03
N ASP A 89 1.43 -26.69 4.85
CA ASP A 89 2.85 -26.94 5.03
C ASP A 89 3.14 -27.49 6.43
N PHE A 90 2.59 -26.87 7.48
CA PHE A 90 2.79 -27.31 8.86
C PHE A 90 2.05 -28.61 9.20
N ARG A 91 0.88 -28.88 8.59
CA ARG A 91 0.22 -30.17 8.77
C ARG A 91 1.00 -31.33 8.19
N GLU A 92 1.66 -31.12 7.06
CA GLU A 92 2.57 -32.12 6.48
C GLU A 92 3.81 -32.34 7.38
N GLN A 93 4.36 -31.29 7.96
CA GLN A 93 5.56 -31.34 8.76
C GLN A 93 5.33 -31.81 10.20
N PHE A 94 4.29 -31.30 10.86
CA PHE A 94 4.04 -31.50 12.30
C PHE A 94 2.83 -32.40 12.61
N GLY A 95 2.11 -32.86 11.60
CA GLY A 95 0.89 -33.65 11.74
C GLY A 95 -0.38 -32.82 11.93
N SER A 96 -1.48 -33.26 11.34
CA SER A 96 -2.74 -32.50 11.28
C SER A 96 -3.37 -32.22 12.67
N GLN A 97 -3.14 -33.08 13.65
CA GLN A 97 -3.65 -32.93 15.01
C GLN A 97 -2.97 -31.79 15.79
N ASN A 98 -1.74 -31.43 15.44
CA ASN A 98 -0.93 -30.44 16.14
C ASN A 98 -1.09 -29.04 15.56
N VAL A 99 -1.81 -28.88 14.43
CA VAL A 99 -1.90 -27.61 13.72
C VAL A 99 -3.34 -27.15 13.57
N GLY A 100 -3.62 -25.95 14.08
CA GLY A 100 -4.89 -25.25 13.99
C GLY A 100 -4.84 -24.05 13.06
N LEU A 101 -6.01 -23.50 12.74
CA LEU A 101 -6.17 -22.29 11.94
C LEU A 101 -7.22 -21.38 12.56
N MET A 102 -6.90 -20.09 12.63
CA MET A 102 -7.86 -19.04 12.99
C MET A 102 -7.81 -17.89 11.97
N THR A 103 -8.89 -17.75 11.21
CA THR A 103 -9.11 -16.61 10.29
C THR A 103 -10.48 -16.01 10.55
N GLY A 104 -10.79 -14.86 9.94
CA GLY A 104 -12.10 -14.23 10.14
C GLY A 104 -13.30 -15.10 9.79
N ASP A 105 -13.13 -16.09 8.89
CA ASP A 105 -14.22 -16.92 8.37
C ASP A 105 -14.15 -18.36 8.87
N LEU A 106 -12.99 -18.82 9.32
CA LEU A 106 -12.75 -20.22 9.65
C LEU A 106 -11.92 -20.37 10.92
N SER A 107 -12.35 -21.27 11.79
CA SER A 107 -11.60 -21.64 12.97
C SER A 107 -11.60 -23.16 13.11
N VAL A 108 -10.40 -23.75 13.11
CA VAL A 108 -10.18 -25.21 13.18
C VAL A 108 -9.10 -25.48 14.21
N ASN A 109 -9.36 -26.40 15.14
CA ASN A 109 -8.41 -26.88 16.14
C ASN A 109 -7.67 -25.74 16.88
N ARG A 110 -8.43 -24.89 17.59
CA ARG A 110 -7.89 -23.71 18.32
C ARG A 110 -6.89 -24.04 19.39
N GLU A 111 -7.01 -25.23 19.98
CA GLU A 111 -6.17 -25.68 21.10
C GLU A 111 -4.91 -26.43 20.62
N ALA A 112 -4.65 -26.44 19.32
CA ALA A 112 -3.44 -27.04 18.79
C ALA A 112 -2.17 -26.35 19.32
N SER A 113 -1.06 -27.11 19.38
CA SER A 113 0.24 -26.57 19.78
C SER A 113 0.74 -25.50 18.80
N ILE A 114 0.33 -25.57 17.53
CA ILE A 114 0.66 -24.60 16.50
C ILE A 114 -0.66 -24.02 15.99
N VAL A 115 -0.89 -22.72 16.16
CA VAL A 115 -2.07 -22.05 15.64
C VAL A 115 -1.66 -21.01 14.59
N VAL A 116 -1.97 -21.30 13.34
CA VAL A 116 -1.79 -20.35 12.24
C VAL A 116 -2.97 -19.38 12.23
N MET A 117 -2.70 -18.09 12.12
CA MET A 117 -3.76 -17.07 12.12
C MET A 117 -3.39 -15.86 11.30
N THR A 118 -4.36 -15.01 10.98
CA THR A 118 -4.05 -13.67 10.46
C THR A 118 -3.67 -12.75 11.60
N THR A 119 -2.82 -11.76 11.30
CA THR A 119 -2.33 -10.80 12.33
C THR A 119 -3.48 -10.02 12.97
N GLU A 120 -4.57 -9.76 12.22
CA GLU A 120 -5.79 -9.14 12.77
C GLU A 120 -6.48 -9.99 13.85
N ILE A 121 -6.48 -11.32 13.69
CA ILE A 121 -7.05 -12.23 14.69
C ILE A 121 -6.19 -12.21 15.95
N PHE A 122 -4.86 -12.26 15.82
CA PHE A 122 -3.95 -12.17 16.95
C PHE A 122 -4.16 -10.86 17.71
N ARG A 123 -4.16 -9.71 17.03
CA ARG A 123 -4.48 -8.42 17.66
C ARG A 123 -5.82 -8.43 18.39
N ASN A 124 -6.87 -9.00 17.78
CA ASN A 124 -8.19 -9.07 18.42
C ASN A 124 -8.19 -9.94 19.68
N MET A 125 -7.39 -11.02 19.72
CA MET A 125 -7.19 -11.84 20.91
C MET A 125 -6.53 -11.04 22.03
N LEU A 126 -5.49 -10.26 21.73
CA LEU A 126 -4.82 -9.39 22.70
C LEU A 126 -5.77 -8.35 23.31
N TYR A 127 -6.72 -7.84 22.53
CA TYR A 127 -7.75 -6.94 23.05
C TYR A 127 -8.81 -7.66 23.90
N ALA A 128 -9.15 -8.90 23.60
CA ALA A 128 -10.15 -9.66 24.36
C ALA A 128 -9.60 -10.15 25.71
N GLN A 129 -8.29 -10.29 25.84
CA GLN A 129 -7.60 -10.71 27.07
C GLN A 129 -7.85 -9.78 28.26
N ALA A 130 -8.08 -8.48 28.02
CA ALA A 130 -8.30 -7.51 29.08
C ALA A 130 -9.60 -7.72 29.89
N ASP A 131 -10.53 -8.54 29.38
CA ASP A 131 -11.88 -8.72 29.95
C ASP A 131 -12.16 -10.15 30.48
N GLN A 132 -11.19 -11.08 30.42
CA GLN A 132 -11.41 -12.49 30.78
C GLN A 132 -10.41 -12.99 31.85
N ASP A 133 -10.90 -13.84 32.77
CA ASP A 133 -10.07 -14.52 33.74
C ASP A 133 -9.12 -15.58 33.13
N ASP A 134 -9.30 -15.91 31.85
CA ASP A 134 -8.54 -16.92 31.11
C ASP A 134 -7.59 -16.25 30.09
N ASP A 135 -6.30 -16.28 30.40
CA ASP A 135 -5.27 -15.68 29.50
C ASP A 135 -5.00 -16.58 28.30
N PRO A 136 -5.43 -16.24 27.07
CA PRO A 136 -5.21 -17.06 25.88
C PRO A 136 -3.73 -17.19 25.50
N LEU A 137 -2.83 -16.46 26.15
CA LEU A 137 -1.39 -16.48 25.92
C LEU A 137 -0.60 -17.17 27.04
N ALA A 138 -1.26 -17.67 28.10
CA ALA A 138 -0.59 -18.27 29.26
C ALA A 138 0.37 -19.41 28.88
N ASP A 139 -0.01 -20.23 27.88
CA ASP A 139 0.76 -21.38 27.39
C ASP A 139 1.51 -21.09 26.08
N VAL A 140 1.62 -19.82 25.65
CA VAL A 140 2.24 -19.43 24.39
C VAL A 140 3.69 -19.04 24.63
N GLU A 141 4.64 -19.77 24.04
CA GLU A 141 6.07 -19.47 24.16
C GLU A 141 6.50 -18.35 23.19
N ALA A 142 6.01 -18.42 21.93
CA ALA A 142 6.40 -17.47 20.91
C ALA A 142 5.27 -17.12 19.96
N VAL A 143 5.35 -15.91 19.43
CA VAL A 143 4.49 -15.43 18.32
C VAL A 143 5.37 -15.08 17.13
N VAL A 144 5.14 -15.74 16.01
CA VAL A 144 5.79 -15.42 14.75
C VAL A 144 4.97 -14.38 13.99
N LEU A 145 5.55 -13.21 13.76
CA LEU A 145 4.99 -12.13 12.94
C LEU A 145 5.60 -12.22 11.55
N ASP A 146 5.02 -13.07 10.69
CA ASP A 146 5.53 -13.25 9.33
C ASP A 146 5.17 -12.05 8.44
N GLU A 147 6.08 -11.72 7.52
CA GLU A 147 5.99 -10.58 6.61
C GLU A 147 5.77 -9.25 7.36
N CYS A 148 6.55 -8.99 8.42
CA CYS A 148 6.41 -7.81 9.30
C CYS A 148 6.50 -6.48 8.53
N HIS A 149 7.13 -6.44 7.35
CA HIS A 149 7.18 -5.25 6.49
C HIS A 149 5.79 -4.76 6.00
N TYR A 150 4.73 -5.55 6.19
CA TYR A 150 3.35 -5.09 6.00
C TYR A 150 2.92 -3.98 6.97
N MET A 151 3.74 -3.64 7.96
CA MET A 151 3.58 -2.40 8.73
C MET A 151 3.50 -1.14 7.83
N ASN A 152 4.06 -1.20 6.61
CA ASN A 152 3.93 -0.13 5.61
C ASN A 152 2.58 -0.10 4.86
N ASP A 153 1.72 -1.10 5.04
CA ASP A 153 0.39 -1.10 4.40
C ASP A 153 -0.50 -0.02 5.01
N SER A 154 -0.97 0.92 4.18
CA SER A 154 -1.74 2.09 4.62
C SER A 154 -3.09 1.76 5.27
N GLN A 155 -3.63 0.57 5.04
CA GLN A 155 -4.92 0.13 5.59
C GLN A 155 -4.75 -0.81 6.79
N ARG A 156 -3.66 -1.56 6.87
CA ARG A 156 -3.47 -2.64 7.83
C ARG A 156 -2.23 -2.49 8.71
N GLY A 157 -1.32 -1.59 8.39
CA GLY A 157 -0.03 -1.46 9.09
C GLY A 157 -0.15 -1.29 10.59
N THR A 158 -1.19 -0.60 11.08
CA THR A 158 -1.47 -0.42 12.51
C THR A 158 -1.64 -1.73 13.28
N VAL A 159 -2.11 -2.80 12.61
CA VAL A 159 -2.37 -4.10 13.24
C VAL A 159 -1.08 -4.72 13.81
N TRP A 160 0.05 -4.58 13.11
CA TRP A 160 1.35 -5.07 13.58
C TRP A 160 1.84 -4.27 14.80
N GLU A 161 1.74 -2.94 14.74
CA GLU A 161 2.12 -2.08 15.87
C GLU A 161 1.30 -2.41 17.12
N GLU A 162 -0.02 -2.50 16.98
CA GLU A 162 -0.92 -2.88 18.07
C GLU A 162 -0.59 -4.27 18.61
N SER A 163 -0.31 -5.24 17.73
CA SER A 163 0.06 -6.60 18.13
C SER A 163 1.36 -6.63 18.96
N ILE A 164 2.36 -5.86 18.56
CA ILE A 164 3.64 -5.79 19.27
C ILE A 164 3.48 -5.06 20.61
N ILE A 165 2.76 -3.93 20.63
CA ILE A 165 2.55 -3.11 21.84
C ILE A 165 1.79 -3.88 22.93
N HIS A 166 0.82 -4.71 22.54
CA HIS A 166 -0.05 -5.44 23.48
C HIS A 166 0.45 -6.86 23.79
N CYS A 167 1.42 -7.39 23.05
CA CYS A 167 1.96 -8.71 23.33
C CYS A 167 2.68 -8.70 24.71
N PRO A 168 2.39 -9.65 25.61
CA PRO A 168 3.09 -9.75 26.89
C PRO A 168 4.58 -10.00 26.71
N ALA A 169 5.41 -9.38 27.54
CA ALA A 169 6.87 -9.57 27.51
C ALA A 169 7.34 -11.00 27.84
N SER A 170 6.46 -11.85 28.39
CA SER A 170 6.70 -13.27 28.61
C SER A 170 6.69 -14.10 27.34
N VAL A 171 6.10 -13.60 26.24
CA VAL A 171 5.97 -14.26 24.94
C VAL A 171 7.02 -13.73 24.00
N GLN A 172 7.89 -14.59 23.44
CA GLN A 172 8.92 -14.13 22.50
C GLN A 172 8.30 -13.73 21.14
N LEU A 173 8.75 -12.62 20.59
CA LEU A 173 8.37 -12.19 19.24
C LEU A 173 9.43 -12.64 18.22
N VAL A 174 8.97 -13.27 17.15
CA VAL A 174 9.78 -13.65 15.99
C VAL A 174 9.30 -12.85 14.77
N ALA A 175 9.82 -11.63 14.60
CA ALA A 175 9.43 -10.75 13.50
C ALA A 175 10.25 -11.06 12.24
N LEU A 176 9.62 -11.66 11.23
CA LEU A 176 10.23 -12.00 9.95
C LEU A 176 9.89 -10.95 8.91
N SER A 177 10.88 -10.30 8.35
CA SER A 177 10.70 -9.20 7.41
C SER A 177 11.51 -9.41 6.13
N ALA A 178 11.02 -8.91 4.99
CA ALA A 178 11.88 -8.60 3.86
C ALA A 178 12.90 -7.53 4.27
N THR A 179 13.94 -7.33 3.47
CA THR A 179 14.92 -6.27 3.73
C THR A 179 14.22 -4.90 3.80
N VAL A 180 14.45 -4.17 4.90
CA VAL A 180 13.96 -2.82 5.15
C VAL A 180 15.10 -1.91 5.59
N ALA A 181 15.04 -0.63 5.20
CA ALA A 181 16.17 0.28 5.41
C ALA A 181 16.44 0.60 6.88
N ASN A 182 15.40 0.59 7.72
CA ASN A 182 15.46 0.99 9.13
C ASN A 182 15.13 -0.16 10.10
N ALA A 183 15.59 -1.37 9.79
CA ALA A 183 15.40 -2.54 10.65
C ALA A 183 15.93 -2.32 12.09
N GLY A 184 17.03 -1.57 12.26
CA GLY A 184 17.56 -1.19 13.56
C GLY A 184 16.57 -0.38 14.38
N GLN A 185 15.96 0.65 13.78
CA GLN A 185 14.94 1.45 14.46
C GLN A 185 13.71 0.62 14.85
N LEU A 186 13.30 -0.34 14.01
CA LEU A 186 12.24 -1.27 14.36
C LEU A 186 12.61 -2.12 15.57
N THR A 187 13.82 -2.65 15.59
CA THR A 187 14.31 -3.48 16.71
C THR A 187 14.39 -2.70 18.00
N ASP A 188 14.98 -1.52 17.98
CA ASP A 188 15.09 -0.63 19.15
C ASP A 188 13.71 -0.23 19.69
N TRP A 189 12.73 -0.02 18.79
CA TRP A 189 11.35 0.24 19.19
C TRP A 189 10.72 -0.99 19.86
N ILE A 190 10.86 -2.19 19.28
CA ILE A 190 10.33 -3.44 19.86
C ILE A 190 10.97 -3.67 21.24
N GLU A 191 12.27 -3.48 21.37
CA GLU A 191 12.97 -3.61 22.64
C GLU A 191 12.38 -2.68 23.73
N ARG A 192 12.06 -1.43 23.38
CA ARG A 192 11.45 -0.46 24.31
C ARG A 192 10.03 -0.80 24.72
N VAL A 193 9.22 -1.36 23.81
CA VAL A 193 7.78 -1.57 24.07
C VAL A 193 7.43 -2.99 24.52
N HIS A 194 8.29 -3.97 24.19
CA HIS A 194 8.02 -5.38 24.46
C HIS A 194 9.09 -6.01 25.35
N GLY A 195 10.37 -5.87 25.02
CA GLY A 195 11.47 -6.46 25.81
C GLY A 195 12.70 -6.77 24.97
N PRO A 196 13.72 -7.44 25.55
CA PRO A 196 14.98 -7.70 24.90
C PRO A 196 14.81 -8.30 23.50
N THR A 197 15.35 -7.62 22.48
CA THR A 197 15.15 -7.98 21.08
C THR A 197 16.46 -7.87 20.32
N GLN A 198 16.81 -8.91 19.56
CA GLN A 198 18.02 -8.94 18.74
C GLN A 198 17.69 -8.68 17.27
N LEU A 199 18.48 -7.81 16.63
CA LEU A 199 18.45 -7.59 15.20
C LEU A 199 19.33 -8.60 14.49
N VAL A 200 18.78 -9.28 13.51
CA VAL A 200 19.52 -10.21 12.63
C VAL A 200 19.36 -9.74 11.19
N LEU A 201 20.45 -9.28 10.60
CA LEU A 201 20.49 -8.75 9.24
C LEU A 201 21.17 -9.74 8.30
N SER A 202 20.62 -9.89 7.11
CA SER A 202 21.30 -10.61 6.03
C SER A 202 20.98 -9.98 4.68
N ASP A 203 22.00 -9.74 3.90
CA ASP A 203 21.88 -9.37 2.49
C ASP A 203 22.09 -10.59 1.58
N PHE A 204 22.39 -11.73 2.18
CA PHE A 204 22.68 -12.96 1.46
C PHE A 204 21.44 -13.50 0.76
N ARG A 205 21.60 -13.76 -0.52
CA ARG A 205 20.59 -14.40 -1.35
C ARG A 205 21.16 -15.68 -1.95
N PRO A 206 20.62 -16.87 -1.59
CA PRO A 206 21.14 -18.17 -2.06
C PRO A 206 21.19 -18.30 -3.58
N VAL A 207 20.23 -17.72 -4.30
CA VAL A 207 20.16 -17.70 -5.76
C VAL A 207 20.35 -16.28 -6.26
N PRO A 208 21.49 -15.94 -6.91
CA PRO A 208 21.75 -14.60 -7.41
C PRO A 208 20.75 -14.21 -8.51
N LEU A 209 20.37 -12.91 -8.56
CA LEU A 209 19.43 -12.39 -9.55
C LEU A 209 20.15 -11.69 -10.69
N HIS A 210 19.73 -11.96 -11.93
CA HIS A 210 20.15 -11.25 -13.13
C HIS A 210 19.00 -10.36 -13.65
N PHE A 211 19.26 -9.07 -13.72
CA PHE A 211 18.29 -8.10 -14.18
C PHE A 211 18.42 -7.87 -15.68
N SER A 212 17.30 -8.02 -16.40
CA SER A 212 17.20 -7.85 -17.84
C SER A 212 16.08 -6.88 -18.22
N PHE A 213 16.19 -6.27 -19.37
CA PHE A 213 15.20 -5.40 -19.95
C PHE A 213 14.74 -5.92 -21.32
N CYS A 214 13.43 -6.07 -21.49
CA CYS A 214 12.84 -6.53 -22.74
C CYS A 214 12.16 -5.38 -23.49
N SER A 215 12.59 -5.16 -24.72
CA SER A 215 12.00 -4.20 -25.64
C SER A 215 11.57 -4.90 -26.93
N ALA A 216 10.97 -4.18 -27.89
CA ALA A 216 10.68 -4.71 -29.21
C ALA A 216 11.92 -5.21 -29.98
N LYS A 217 13.14 -4.86 -29.54
CA LYS A 217 14.41 -5.27 -30.13
C LYS A 217 15.01 -6.53 -29.48
N GLY A 218 14.40 -7.05 -28.43
CA GLY A 218 14.84 -8.25 -27.71
C GLY A 218 15.07 -8.05 -26.24
N LEU A 219 15.61 -9.09 -25.60
CA LEU A 219 15.94 -9.17 -24.19
C LEU A 219 17.44 -8.90 -23.99
N HIS A 220 17.78 -7.95 -23.13
CA HIS A 220 19.15 -7.48 -22.90
C HIS A 220 19.44 -7.31 -21.40
N PRO A 221 20.70 -7.47 -20.96
CA PRO A 221 21.09 -7.15 -19.59
C PRO A 221 20.74 -5.69 -19.23
N LEU A 222 20.16 -5.49 -18.06
CA LEU A 222 19.77 -4.17 -17.57
C LEU A 222 20.91 -3.48 -16.82
N LEU A 223 21.59 -4.22 -15.94
CA LEU A 223 22.65 -3.71 -15.07
C LEU A 223 24.03 -4.13 -15.58
N ASN A 224 25.06 -3.37 -15.17
CA ASN A 224 26.46 -3.73 -15.35
C ASN A 224 26.84 -4.92 -14.44
N ASP A 225 28.02 -5.52 -14.66
CA ASP A 225 28.48 -6.68 -13.89
C ASP A 225 28.62 -6.37 -12.38
N ALA A 226 28.98 -5.14 -12.02
CA ALA A 226 29.05 -4.67 -10.64
C ALA A 226 27.68 -4.35 -10.02
N ARG A 227 26.59 -4.40 -10.78
CA ARG A 227 25.21 -4.05 -10.38
C ARG A 227 25.03 -2.63 -9.82
N THR A 228 26.01 -1.75 -10.04
CA THR A 228 26.01 -0.35 -9.54
C THR A 228 25.34 0.65 -10.51
N GLY A 229 25.01 0.19 -11.70
CA GLY A 229 24.39 1.07 -12.72
C GLY A 229 23.97 0.32 -13.97
N LEU A 230 23.47 1.06 -14.93
CA LEU A 230 22.98 0.51 -16.19
C LEU A 230 24.13 -0.11 -17.03
N HIS A 231 23.82 -1.21 -17.68
CA HIS A 231 24.74 -1.86 -18.62
C HIS A 231 25.20 -0.87 -19.72
N PRO A 232 26.49 -0.84 -20.11
CA PRO A 232 27.02 0.12 -21.09
C PRO A 232 26.24 0.19 -22.40
N ASN A 233 25.78 -0.96 -22.89
CA ASN A 233 24.99 -1.08 -24.12
C ASN A 233 23.55 -0.54 -23.97
N SER A 234 23.06 -0.24 -22.75
CA SER A 234 21.74 0.34 -22.53
C SER A 234 21.58 1.74 -23.10
N LYS A 235 22.68 2.41 -23.49
CA LYS A 235 22.65 3.71 -24.20
C LYS A 235 21.93 3.63 -25.53
N VAL A 236 21.95 2.46 -26.18
CA VAL A 236 21.26 2.22 -27.48
C VAL A 236 19.73 2.22 -27.32
N TRP A 237 19.23 1.99 -26.10
CA TRP A 237 17.81 1.88 -25.74
C TRP A 237 17.21 3.18 -25.21
N ARG A 238 18.06 4.19 -24.98
CA ARG A 238 17.59 5.52 -24.56
C ARG A 238 16.93 6.20 -25.73
N ALA A 239 15.78 6.84 -25.50
CA ALA A 239 15.25 7.78 -26.47
C ALA A 239 16.34 8.80 -26.83
N PRO A 240 16.51 9.18 -28.11
CA PRO A 240 17.55 10.10 -28.53
C PRO A 240 17.52 11.36 -27.68
N LYS A 241 18.60 11.66 -26.95
CA LYS A 241 18.77 12.93 -26.26
C LYS A 241 18.87 14.02 -27.33
N GLY A 242 17.91 14.93 -27.34
CA GLY A 242 18.11 16.21 -28.00
C GLY A 242 17.40 16.43 -29.31
N TYR A 243 16.10 16.35 -29.33
CA TYR A 243 15.35 17.25 -30.20
C TYR A 243 15.12 18.56 -29.45
N LYS A 244 16.06 19.50 -29.54
CA LYS A 244 15.80 20.92 -29.25
C LYS A 244 14.68 21.35 -30.19
N ARG A 245 13.50 21.61 -29.64
CA ARG A 245 12.34 22.12 -30.36
C ARG A 245 12.70 23.45 -31.06
N LYS A 246 12.95 23.40 -32.36
CA LYS A 246 12.73 24.52 -33.24
C LYS A 246 11.64 24.06 -34.25
N GLY A 247 10.44 24.59 -34.07
CA GLY A 247 9.33 24.33 -34.99
C GLY A 247 8.38 23.16 -34.59
N ARG A 248 7.16 23.17 -35.08
CA ARG A 248 6.10 22.15 -34.97
C ARG A 248 6.50 20.82 -35.60
N SER A 249 7.39 20.07 -34.99
CA SER A 249 7.67 18.68 -35.38
C SER A 249 6.73 17.73 -34.63
N PRO A 250 6.21 16.68 -35.28
CA PRO A 250 5.39 15.67 -34.63
C PRO A 250 6.17 15.06 -33.46
N LYS A 251 5.49 14.76 -32.33
CA LYS A 251 6.08 14.05 -31.20
C LYS A 251 6.72 12.76 -31.73
N PRO A 252 7.96 12.42 -31.32
CA PRO A 252 8.54 11.14 -31.69
C PRO A 252 7.55 10.02 -31.30
N PRO A 253 7.38 8.99 -32.14
CA PRO A 253 6.48 7.88 -31.83
C PRO A 253 6.87 7.30 -30.47
N GLN A 254 5.87 7.13 -29.62
CA GLN A 254 6.08 6.48 -28.33
C GLN A 254 6.51 5.03 -28.59
N PRO A 255 7.49 4.51 -27.83
CA PRO A 255 7.92 3.13 -28.00
C PRO A 255 6.74 2.19 -27.69
N GLU A 256 6.44 1.29 -28.60
CA GLU A 256 5.42 0.27 -28.36
C GLU A 256 5.97 -0.83 -27.46
N PRO A 257 5.19 -1.29 -26.46
CA PRO A 257 5.57 -2.42 -25.64
C PRO A 257 5.66 -3.69 -26.48
N PRO A 258 6.64 -4.58 -26.25
CA PRO A 258 6.72 -5.85 -26.95
C PRO A 258 5.48 -6.71 -26.63
N PRO A 259 4.98 -7.49 -27.60
CA PRO A 259 3.90 -8.44 -27.36
C PRO A 259 4.29 -9.46 -26.28
N ILE A 260 3.34 -9.90 -25.47
CA ILE A 260 3.58 -10.89 -24.40
C ILE A 260 4.14 -12.19 -24.98
N SER A 261 3.63 -12.64 -26.11
CA SER A 261 4.12 -13.81 -26.85
C SER A 261 5.59 -13.71 -27.23
N PHE A 262 6.05 -12.52 -27.62
CA PHE A 262 7.45 -12.26 -27.91
C PHE A 262 8.32 -12.36 -26.63
N VAL A 263 7.86 -11.75 -25.51
CA VAL A 263 8.59 -11.81 -24.23
C VAL A 263 8.76 -13.27 -23.78
N ILE A 264 7.68 -14.04 -23.79
CA ILE A 264 7.70 -15.46 -23.42
C ILE A 264 8.58 -16.30 -24.34
N ALA A 265 8.53 -16.04 -25.66
CA ALA A 265 9.41 -16.75 -26.62
C ALA A 265 10.89 -16.45 -26.34
N GLN A 266 11.24 -15.18 -26.10
CA GLN A 266 12.61 -14.79 -25.77
C GLN A 266 13.12 -15.42 -24.48
N MET A 267 12.23 -15.64 -23.50
CA MET A 267 12.55 -16.34 -22.25
C MET A 267 12.67 -17.83 -22.45
N ALA A 268 11.80 -18.43 -23.25
CA ALA A 268 11.86 -19.87 -23.56
C ALA A 268 13.16 -20.25 -24.28
N GLU A 269 13.57 -19.45 -25.29
CA GLU A 269 14.83 -19.63 -26.02
C GLU A 269 16.07 -19.59 -25.10
N ARG A 270 15.99 -18.87 -23.96
CA ARG A 270 17.11 -18.75 -22.99
C ARG A 270 16.94 -19.62 -21.76
N GLU A 271 16.03 -20.58 -21.81
CA GLU A 271 15.74 -21.49 -20.68
C GLU A 271 15.38 -20.77 -19.38
N MET A 272 14.73 -19.62 -19.46
CA MET A 272 14.35 -18.79 -18.31
C MET A 272 12.98 -19.15 -17.73
N LEU A 273 12.31 -20.18 -18.23
CA LEU A 273 11.04 -20.68 -17.67
C LEU A 273 11.30 -21.72 -16.56
N PRO A 274 10.38 -21.90 -15.58
CA PRO A 274 9.07 -21.24 -15.44
C PRO A 274 9.15 -19.81 -14.95
N ALA A 275 8.16 -19.00 -15.34
CA ALA A 275 8.11 -17.58 -15.03
C ALA A 275 6.79 -17.12 -14.43
N ILE A 276 6.85 -16.16 -13.50
CA ILE A 276 5.71 -15.37 -13.05
C ILE A 276 5.75 -14.02 -13.77
N TYR A 277 4.67 -13.71 -14.47
CA TYR A 277 4.49 -12.47 -15.21
C TYR A 277 3.52 -11.54 -14.46
N PHE A 278 4.04 -10.49 -13.82
CA PHE A 278 3.25 -9.54 -13.05
C PHE A 278 2.54 -8.53 -13.92
N ILE A 279 1.21 -8.47 -13.80
CA ILE A 279 0.33 -7.53 -14.51
C ILE A 279 -0.62 -6.89 -13.48
N PHE A 280 -0.63 -5.55 -13.38
CA PHE A 280 -1.37 -4.83 -12.33
C PHE A 280 -2.89 -4.73 -12.58
N SER A 281 -3.48 -5.72 -13.25
CA SER A 281 -4.94 -5.82 -13.39
C SER A 281 -5.39 -7.27 -13.64
N ARG A 282 -6.50 -7.67 -13.00
CA ARG A 282 -7.11 -8.99 -13.18
C ARG A 282 -7.46 -9.26 -14.65
N ARG A 283 -8.16 -8.29 -15.29
CA ARG A 283 -8.51 -8.37 -16.72
C ARG A 283 -7.27 -8.43 -17.62
N GLY A 284 -6.17 -7.79 -17.21
CA GLY A 284 -4.88 -7.87 -17.90
C GLY A 284 -4.29 -9.27 -17.86
N CYS A 285 -4.36 -9.96 -16.72
CA CYS A 285 -3.91 -11.34 -16.59
C CYS A 285 -4.71 -12.29 -17.50
N ASP A 286 -6.05 -12.20 -17.50
CA ASP A 286 -6.91 -13.01 -18.36
C ASP A 286 -6.69 -12.72 -19.87
N ARG A 287 -6.44 -11.45 -20.20
CA ARG A 287 -6.08 -11.06 -21.57
C ARG A 287 -4.75 -11.66 -22.00
N ALA A 288 -3.75 -11.63 -21.11
CA ALA A 288 -2.42 -12.18 -21.38
C ALA A 288 -2.47 -13.68 -21.69
N VAL A 289 -3.32 -14.45 -20.98
CA VAL A 289 -3.58 -15.87 -21.28
C VAL A 289 -4.15 -16.05 -22.67
N ARG A 290 -5.09 -15.18 -23.10
CA ARG A 290 -5.69 -15.22 -24.44
C ARG A 290 -4.70 -14.80 -25.54
N ASP A 291 -3.88 -13.77 -25.28
CA ASP A 291 -2.92 -13.20 -26.22
C ASP A 291 -1.79 -14.19 -26.59
N LEU A 292 -1.53 -15.20 -25.76
CA LEU A 292 -0.63 -16.31 -26.11
C LEU A 292 -1.24 -17.30 -27.12
N GLY A 293 -2.51 -17.22 -27.38
CA GLY A 293 -3.20 -17.96 -28.45
C GLY A 293 -2.96 -19.48 -28.35
N SER A 294 -2.42 -20.08 -29.40
CA SER A 294 -2.12 -21.52 -29.50
C SER A 294 -0.70 -21.88 -29.01
N GLN A 295 0.08 -20.93 -28.46
CA GLN A 295 1.43 -21.22 -27.99
C GLN A 295 1.41 -22.27 -26.88
N CYS A 296 2.21 -23.33 -27.04
CA CYS A 296 2.35 -24.40 -26.07
C CYS A 296 3.78 -24.36 -25.49
N LEU A 297 3.87 -24.37 -24.15
CA LEU A 297 5.14 -24.26 -23.41
C LEU A 297 5.59 -25.58 -22.79
N VAL A 298 4.81 -26.63 -22.96
CA VAL A 298 5.03 -27.95 -22.34
C VAL A 298 5.07 -29.06 -23.40
N SER A 299 5.76 -30.15 -23.08
CA SER A 299 5.82 -31.33 -23.94
C SER A 299 4.49 -32.11 -23.94
N PRO A 300 4.25 -32.99 -24.93
CA PRO A 300 3.06 -33.85 -24.93
C PRO A 300 2.90 -34.67 -23.66
N THR A 301 3.99 -35.21 -23.12
CA THR A 301 4.00 -35.98 -21.86
C THR A 301 3.53 -35.10 -20.68
N GLN A 302 4.04 -33.85 -20.61
CA GLN A 302 3.63 -32.91 -19.56
C GLN A 302 2.15 -32.50 -19.73
N GLN A 303 1.66 -32.39 -20.96
CA GLN A 303 0.22 -32.16 -21.21
C GLN A 303 -0.65 -33.27 -20.66
N ASP A 304 -0.22 -34.52 -20.83
CA ASP A 304 -0.96 -35.65 -20.31
C ASP A 304 -0.98 -35.68 -18.78
N GLN A 305 0.12 -35.36 -18.14
CA GLN A 305 0.19 -35.17 -16.69
C GLN A 305 -0.78 -34.08 -16.21
N ILE A 306 -0.78 -32.92 -16.87
CA ILE A 306 -1.71 -31.82 -16.54
C ILE A 306 -3.15 -32.26 -16.75
N ARG A 307 -3.45 -33.02 -17.82
CA ARG A 307 -4.78 -33.51 -18.13
C ARG A 307 -5.28 -34.50 -17.06
N GLU A 308 -4.42 -35.33 -16.53
CA GLU A 308 -4.75 -36.25 -15.45
C GLU A 308 -5.09 -35.49 -14.17
N ARG A 309 -4.26 -34.53 -13.77
CA ARG A 309 -4.49 -33.65 -12.60
C ARG A 309 -5.78 -32.82 -12.76
N LEU A 310 -6.02 -32.29 -13.96
CA LEU A 310 -7.23 -31.52 -14.26
C LEU A 310 -8.49 -32.40 -14.17
N ARG A 311 -8.42 -33.67 -14.60
CA ARG A 311 -9.54 -34.64 -14.46
C ARG A 311 -9.83 -34.92 -12.98
N ALA A 312 -8.81 -35.20 -12.18
CA ALA A 312 -8.95 -35.43 -10.73
C ALA A 312 -9.56 -34.17 -10.04
N TYR A 313 -9.08 -32.98 -10.39
CA TYR A 313 -9.62 -31.75 -9.89
C TYR A 313 -11.08 -31.52 -10.27
N SER A 314 -11.45 -31.81 -11.53
CA SER A 314 -12.83 -31.69 -12.04
C SER A 314 -13.79 -32.61 -11.35
N GLN A 315 -13.35 -33.81 -10.97
CA GLN A 315 -14.15 -34.75 -10.19
C GLN A 315 -14.39 -34.26 -8.75
N ALA A 316 -13.38 -33.66 -8.15
CA ALA A 316 -13.47 -33.11 -6.78
C ALA A 316 -14.27 -31.80 -6.73
N ASN A 317 -14.25 -31.00 -7.81
CA ASN A 317 -14.83 -29.65 -7.88
C ASN A 317 -15.64 -29.43 -9.17
N PRO A 318 -16.80 -30.10 -9.34
CA PRO A 318 -17.55 -30.06 -10.60
C PRO A 318 -18.01 -28.67 -11.04
N GLU A 319 -18.25 -27.79 -10.09
CA GLU A 319 -18.70 -26.41 -10.36
C GLU A 319 -17.56 -25.46 -10.77
N ALA A 320 -16.31 -25.81 -10.46
CA ALA A 320 -15.15 -24.93 -10.68
C ALA A 320 -14.61 -24.98 -12.12
N VAL A 321 -15.03 -25.92 -12.96
CA VAL A 321 -14.48 -26.18 -14.30
C VAL A 321 -15.32 -25.52 -15.43
N ARG A 322 -16.23 -24.62 -15.11
CA ARG A 322 -17.09 -23.96 -16.11
C ARG A 322 -16.37 -23.07 -17.13
N ASP A 323 -15.12 -22.74 -16.90
CA ASP A 323 -14.36 -21.80 -17.73
C ASP A 323 -13.36 -22.56 -18.64
N GLY A 324 -13.83 -22.97 -19.82
CA GLY A 324 -13.05 -23.76 -20.77
C GLY A 324 -11.72 -23.08 -21.22
N ILE A 325 -11.67 -21.75 -21.25
CA ILE A 325 -10.49 -20.99 -21.66
C ILE A 325 -9.31 -21.20 -20.72
N HIS A 326 -9.56 -21.21 -19.42
CA HIS A 326 -8.50 -21.43 -18.41
C HIS A 326 -8.02 -22.88 -18.41
N ALA A 327 -8.88 -23.84 -18.64
CA ALA A 327 -8.52 -25.26 -18.76
C ALA A 327 -7.64 -25.53 -20.00
N ASP A 328 -8.01 -24.97 -21.16
CA ASP A 328 -7.22 -25.08 -22.39
C ASP A 328 -5.85 -24.42 -22.29
N ALA A 329 -5.75 -23.27 -21.61
CA ALA A 329 -4.49 -22.62 -21.35
C ALA A 329 -3.60 -23.45 -20.40
N LEU A 330 -4.19 -24.03 -19.35
CA LEU A 330 -3.48 -24.87 -18.39
C LEU A 330 -2.84 -26.08 -19.07
N LEU A 331 -3.55 -26.74 -20.02
CA LEU A 331 -3.01 -27.84 -20.83
C LEU A 331 -1.80 -27.42 -21.69
N ARG A 332 -1.61 -26.14 -21.94
CA ARG A 332 -0.46 -25.58 -22.65
C ARG A 332 0.66 -25.08 -21.73
N GLY A 333 0.50 -25.29 -20.41
CA GLY A 333 1.44 -24.83 -19.38
C GLY A 333 1.33 -23.35 -19.06
N ILE A 334 0.13 -22.76 -19.26
CA ILE A 334 -0.15 -21.33 -19.08
C ILE A 334 -1.30 -21.14 -18.10
N ALA A 335 -1.18 -20.22 -17.15
CA ALA A 335 -2.24 -19.96 -16.18
C ALA A 335 -2.34 -18.48 -15.82
N ALA A 336 -3.52 -18.08 -15.31
CA ALA A 336 -3.73 -16.79 -14.64
C ALA A 336 -3.97 -17.01 -13.14
N HIS A 337 -3.32 -16.19 -12.30
CA HIS A 337 -3.43 -16.26 -10.85
C HIS A 337 -3.73 -14.88 -10.26
N HIS A 338 -4.96 -14.63 -9.88
CA HIS A 338 -5.42 -13.37 -9.28
C HIS A 338 -6.66 -13.56 -8.41
N ALA A 339 -7.08 -12.54 -7.69
CA ALA A 339 -8.20 -12.60 -6.74
C ALA A 339 -9.58 -12.92 -7.36
N GLY A 340 -9.72 -12.84 -8.69
CA GLY A 340 -10.94 -13.23 -9.40
C GLY A 340 -11.00 -14.73 -9.75
N VAL A 341 -9.94 -15.49 -9.49
CA VAL A 341 -9.86 -16.93 -9.74
C VAL A 341 -10.29 -17.69 -8.47
N LEU A 342 -11.05 -18.76 -8.63
CA LEU A 342 -11.52 -19.59 -7.50
C LEU A 342 -10.34 -20.11 -6.67
N PRO A 343 -10.46 -20.16 -5.34
CA PRO A 343 -9.39 -20.63 -4.45
C PRO A 343 -8.86 -22.01 -4.83
N ALA A 344 -9.72 -22.99 -5.02
CA ALA A 344 -9.33 -24.34 -5.40
C ALA A 344 -8.60 -24.40 -6.76
N TRP A 345 -8.99 -23.54 -7.73
CA TRP A 345 -8.27 -23.43 -9.01
C TRP A 345 -6.88 -22.82 -8.84
N LYS A 346 -6.71 -21.84 -7.94
CA LYS A 346 -5.40 -21.29 -7.62
C LYS A 346 -4.48 -22.35 -7.00
N GLU A 347 -5.01 -23.17 -6.09
CA GLU A 347 -4.27 -24.29 -5.50
C GLU A 347 -3.77 -25.28 -6.55
N LEU A 348 -4.60 -25.63 -7.51
CA LEU A 348 -4.19 -26.49 -8.63
C LEU A 348 -3.07 -25.83 -9.46
N ILE A 349 -3.18 -24.54 -9.75
CA ILE A 349 -2.13 -23.81 -10.49
C ILE A 349 -0.82 -23.78 -9.69
N GLU A 350 -0.88 -23.51 -8.40
CA GLU A 350 0.27 -23.48 -7.49
C GLU A 350 0.97 -24.86 -7.45
N GLU A 351 0.21 -25.95 -7.31
CA GLU A 351 0.74 -27.31 -7.34
C GLU A 351 1.43 -27.63 -8.67
N LEU A 352 0.75 -27.40 -9.79
CA LEU A 352 1.30 -27.67 -11.12
C LEU A 352 2.53 -26.79 -11.46
N PHE A 353 2.56 -25.57 -10.93
CA PHE A 353 3.70 -24.69 -11.10
C PHE A 353 4.92 -25.15 -10.29
N GLN A 354 4.72 -25.60 -9.05
CA GLN A 354 5.78 -26.18 -8.22
C GLN A 354 6.34 -27.46 -8.85
N GLN A 355 5.49 -28.28 -9.48
CA GLN A 355 5.90 -29.46 -10.24
C GLN A 355 6.56 -29.13 -11.59
N GLY A 356 6.63 -27.83 -11.96
CA GLY A 356 7.20 -27.37 -13.22
C GLY A 356 6.37 -27.74 -14.46
N LEU A 357 5.11 -28.10 -14.29
CA LEU A 357 4.17 -28.38 -15.37
C LEU A 357 3.55 -27.10 -15.94
N VAL A 358 3.31 -26.08 -15.13
CA VAL A 358 2.95 -24.74 -15.59
C VAL A 358 4.24 -23.95 -15.77
N LYS A 359 4.42 -23.36 -16.96
CA LYS A 359 5.63 -22.65 -17.36
C LYS A 359 5.49 -21.12 -17.32
N ALA A 360 4.27 -20.60 -17.47
CA ALA A 360 4.00 -19.17 -17.39
C ALA A 360 2.73 -18.90 -16.59
N VAL A 361 2.86 -18.09 -15.52
CA VAL A 361 1.74 -17.66 -14.69
C VAL A 361 1.61 -16.14 -14.78
N PHE A 362 0.45 -15.67 -15.24
CA PHE A 362 0.10 -14.25 -15.25
C PHE A 362 -0.59 -13.89 -13.95
N ALA A 363 0.05 -13.04 -13.14
CA ALA A 363 -0.40 -12.76 -11.78
C ALA A 363 -0.47 -11.27 -11.48
N THR A 364 -1.35 -10.91 -10.53
CA THR A 364 -1.34 -9.58 -9.92
C THR A 364 -0.28 -9.49 -8.82
N GLU A 365 0.04 -8.28 -8.38
CA GLU A 365 1.05 -8.05 -7.31
C GLU A 365 0.76 -8.82 -6.00
N THR A 366 -0.51 -9.19 -5.77
CA THR A 366 -0.91 -9.99 -4.60
C THR A 366 -0.23 -11.35 -4.52
N LEU A 367 0.24 -11.90 -5.64
CA LEU A 367 1.05 -13.12 -5.65
C LEU A 367 2.46 -12.87 -5.11
N ALA A 368 3.01 -11.68 -5.32
CA ALA A 368 4.31 -11.31 -4.76
C ALA A 368 4.28 -11.25 -3.24
N ALA A 369 3.13 -10.93 -2.68
CA ALA A 369 2.89 -10.64 -1.28
C ALA A 369 2.47 -11.90 -0.49
N GLY A 370 3.35 -12.89 -0.33
CA GLY A 370 3.15 -13.92 0.67
C GLY A 370 2.82 -15.33 0.20
N ILE A 371 2.53 -15.60 -1.09
CA ILE A 371 2.34 -16.96 -1.58
C ILE A 371 3.69 -17.60 -1.88
N ASN A 372 3.95 -18.79 -1.35
CA ASN A 372 5.19 -19.53 -1.61
C ASN A 372 5.15 -20.19 -3.00
N MET A 373 5.36 -19.38 -4.00
CA MET A 373 5.37 -19.79 -5.41
C MET A 373 6.62 -19.19 -6.09
N PRO A 374 7.80 -19.73 -5.81
CA PRO A 374 9.03 -19.24 -6.44
C PRO A 374 9.13 -19.71 -7.89
N ALA A 375 9.62 -18.84 -8.76
CA ALA A 375 9.83 -19.09 -10.17
C ALA A 375 11.33 -19.02 -10.51
N ARG A 376 11.75 -19.60 -11.63
CA ARG A 376 13.09 -19.33 -12.16
C ARG A 376 13.23 -17.85 -12.56
N SER A 377 12.15 -17.29 -13.13
CA SER A 377 12.12 -15.90 -13.57
C SER A 377 10.89 -15.16 -13.12
N THR A 378 11.03 -13.85 -12.95
CA THR A 378 9.90 -12.92 -12.81
C THR A 378 9.92 -11.88 -13.92
N VAL A 379 8.74 -11.54 -14.43
CA VAL A 379 8.56 -10.50 -15.43
C VAL A 379 7.67 -9.40 -14.86
N ILE A 380 8.11 -8.15 -14.94
CA ILE A 380 7.38 -6.99 -14.44
C ILE A 380 6.94 -6.18 -15.67
N SER A 381 5.62 -6.18 -15.95
CA SER A 381 5.06 -5.62 -17.18
C SER A 381 5.04 -4.10 -17.25
N ALA A 382 5.04 -3.43 -16.11
CA ALA A 382 5.04 -1.97 -15.98
C ALA A 382 5.75 -1.56 -14.70
N LEU A 383 6.33 -0.35 -14.68
CA LEU A 383 7.05 0.20 -13.52
C LEU A 383 6.22 1.25 -12.77
N SER A 384 4.96 1.39 -13.13
CA SER A 384 3.96 2.20 -12.44
C SER A 384 2.65 1.44 -12.31
N LYS A 385 1.87 1.77 -11.30
CA LYS A 385 0.56 1.18 -11.06
C LYS A 385 -0.51 2.24 -10.81
N ARG A 386 -1.75 1.89 -11.12
CA ARG A 386 -2.90 2.73 -10.83
C ARG A 386 -3.34 2.51 -9.38
N THR A 387 -3.44 3.59 -8.64
CA THR A 387 -4.01 3.64 -7.28
C THR A 387 -5.29 4.47 -7.31
N GLU A 388 -6.00 4.54 -6.20
CA GLU A 388 -7.17 5.42 -6.03
C GLU A 388 -6.84 6.90 -6.30
N ARG A 389 -5.60 7.32 -5.98
CA ARG A 389 -5.09 8.69 -6.21
C ARG A 389 -4.47 8.92 -7.59
N GLY A 390 -4.61 7.96 -8.52
CA GLY A 390 -4.05 8.05 -9.88
C GLY A 390 -2.88 7.09 -10.12
N HIS A 391 -2.07 7.35 -11.16
CA HIS A 391 -0.89 6.55 -11.48
C HIS A 391 0.31 7.01 -10.65
N ARG A 392 1.00 6.05 -10.01
CA ARG A 392 2.27 6.29 -9.33
C ARG A 392 3.34 5.28 -9.77
N PRO A 393 4.64 5.64 -9.74
CA PRO A 393 5.73 4.69 -9.90
C PRO A 393 5.68 3.60 -8.80
N LEU A 394 6.24 2.44 -9.11
CA LEU A 394 6.48 1.40 -8.09
C LEU A 394 7.48 1.92 -7.05
N MET A 395 7.29 1.51 -5.82
CA MET A 395 8.28 1.67 -4.76
C MET A 395 9.40 0.64 -4.92
N GLY A 396 10.57 0.93 -4.37
CA GLY A 396 11.70 -0.02 -4.39
C GLY A 396 11.34 -1.35 -3.74
N SER A 397 10.66 -1.33 -2.61
CA SER A 397 10.17 -2.52 -1.90
C SER A 397 9.20 -3.36 -2.73
N GLU A 398 8.24 -2.74 -3.43
CA GLU A 398 7.29 -3.44 -4.30
C GLU A 398 7.99 -4.15 -5.46
N PHE A 399 8.95 -3.45 -6.07
CA PHE A 399 9.76 -4.02 -7.15
C PHE A 399 10.61 -5.19 -6.64
N LEU A 400 11.32 -5.02 -5.52
CA LEU A 400 12.18 -6.04 -4.92
C LEU A 400 11.39 -7.26 -4.44
N GLN A 401 10.16 -7.08 -3.95
CA GLN A 401 9.28 -8.17 -3.56
C GLN A 401 8.87 -9.04 -4.75
N MET A 402 8.52 -8.42 -5.89
CA MET A 402 8.25 -9.14 -7.14
C MET A 402 9.53 -9.81 -7.68
N ALA A 403 10.64 -9.09 -7.71
CA ALA A 403 11.94 -9.60 -8.11
C ALA A 403 12.39 -10.78 -7.21
N GLY A 404 12.05 -10.68 -5.92
CA GLY A 404 12.37 -11.69 -4.92
C GLY A 404 11.76 -13.06 -5.18
N ARG A 405 10.74 -13.19 -6.01
CA ARG A 405 10.15 -14.46 -6.42
C ARG A 405 10.97 -15.20 -7.47
N ALA A 406 11.97 -14.57 -8.07
CA ALA A 406 12.86 -15.22 -9.02
C ALA A 406 13.97 -16.03 -8.30
N GLY A 407 14.36 -17.16 -8.87
CA GLY A 407 15.40 -18.05 -8.34
C GLY A 407 14.89 -18.99 -7.24
N ARG A 408 14.73 -20.27 -7.56
CA ARG A 408 14.26 -21.30 -6.64
C ARG A 408 15.45 -21.93 -5.91
N ARG A 409 15.52 -21.78 -4.59
CA ARG A 409 16.58 -22.37 -3.76
C ARG A 409 16.62 -23.89 -3.96
N GLY A 410 17.79 -24.43 -4.19
CA GLY A 410 18.02 -25.87 -4.42
C GLY A 410 17.67 -26.38 -5.83
N LEU A 411 17.06 -25.56 -6.70
CA LEU A 411 16.68 -25.94 -8.06
C LEU A 411 17.38 -25.10 -9.14
N ASP A 412 17.58 -23.81 -8.88
CA ASP A 412 18.18 -22.88 -9.84
C ASP A 412 19.51 -22.35 -9.31
N SER A 413 20.53 -22.29 -10.17
CA SER A 413 21.80 -21.61 -9.89
C SER A 413 21.69 -20.10 -10.01
N GLU A 414 20.75 -19.61 -10.80
CA GLU A 414 20.51 -18.20 -11.11
C GLU A 414 19.02 -17.92 -11.27
N GLY A 415 18.59 -16.74 -10.84
CA GLY A 415 17.23 -16.22 -11.05
C GLY A 415 17.24 -15.01 -11.99
N TYR A 416 16.18 -14.82 -12.76
CA TYR A 416 16.10 -13.75 -13.74
C TYR A 416 14.93 -12.81 -13.45
N VAL A 417 15.20 -11.51 -13.48
CA VAL A 417 14.19 -10.46 -13.35
C VAL A 417 14.13 -9.69 -14.66
N VAL A 418 13.01 -9.79 -15.36
CA VAL A 418 12.79 -9.15 -16.65
C VAL A 418 11.83 -7.98 -16.48
N THR A 419 12.28 -6.76 -16.78
CA THR A 419 11.41 -5.60 -16.89
C THR A 419 11.05 -5.36 -18.35
N VAL A 420 9.79 -5.08 -18.60
CA VAL A 420 9.28 -4.91 -19.96
C VAL A 420 9.11 -3.43 -20.27
N GLN A 421 9.51 -3.00 -21.48
CA GLN A 421 9.29 -1.66 -21.96
C GLN A 421 7.80 -1.33 -22.02
N SER A 422 7.39 -0.24 -21.38
CA SER A 422 6.04 0.31 -21.54
C SER A 422 6.06 1.57 -22.43
N ARG A 423 4.89 2.15 -22.66
CA ARG A 423 4.79 3.43 -23.37
C ARG A 423 5.37 4.61 -22.61
N PHE A 424 5.49 4.48 -21.30
CA PHE A 424 5.81 5.58 -20.39
C PHE A 424 7.16 5.38 -19.68
N GLU A 425 7.54 4.12 -19.44
CA GLU A 425 8.74 3.77 -18.71
C GLU A 425 9.70 2.95 -19.57
N GLY A 426 10.99 3.12 -19.33
CA GLY A 426 12.05 2.47 -20.09
C GLY A 426 13.21 1.98 -19.22
N VAL A 427 14.35 1.79 -19.84
CA VAL A 427 15.58 1.26 -19.22
C VAL A 427 16.03 2.06 -17.99
N ARG A 428 15.81 3.39 -17.99
CA ARG A 428 16.27 4.25 -16.92
C ARG A 428 15.49 4.01 -15.64
N GLU A 429 14.18 4.00 -15.75
CA GLU A 429 13.26 3.75 -14.63
C GLU A 429 13.45 2.32 -14.10
N ALA A 430 13.60 1.34 -15.00
CA ALA A 430 13.91 -0.03 -14.63
C ALA A 430 15.24 -0.14 -13.86
N GLY A 431 16.28 0.54 -14.34
CA GLY A 431 17.57 0.55 -13.68
C GLY A 431 17.55 1.23 -12.32
N GLN A 432 16.79 2.33 -12.18
CA GLN A 432 16.61 3.00 -10.91
C GLN A 432 15.97 2.07 -9.86
N LEU A 433 14.89 1.37 -10.23
CA LEU A 433 14.22 0.43 -9.33
C LEU A 433 15.09 -0.79 -9.01
N ALA A 434 15.81 -1.32 -9.99
CA ALA A 434 16.68 -2.48 -9.79
C ALA A 434 17.90 -2.18 -8.88
N THR A 435 18.28 -0.90 -8.75
CA THR A 435 19.38 -0.44 -7.88
C THR A 435 18.87 0.35 -6.66
N SER A 436 17.56 0.46 -6.48
CA SER A 436 17.00 1.15 -5.31
C SER A 436 17.31 0.39 -4.04
N PRO A 437 17.68 1.08 -2.96
CA PRO A 437 17.71 0.48 -1.63
C PRO A 437 16.28 0.06 -1.22
N ALA A 438 16.19 -0.75 -0.19
CA ALA A 438 14.92 -1.05 0.43
C ALA A 438 14.29 0.23 1.01
N ASP A 439 12.96 0.30 0.98
CA ASP A 439 12.24 1.42 1.60
C ASP A 439 12.26 1.30 3.13
N PRO A 440 12.25 2.41 3.87
CA PRO A 440 12.10 2.36 5.31
C PRO A 440 10.67 1.95 5.71
N LEU A 441 10.55 1.33 6.87
CA LEU A 441 9.26 1.17 7.53
C LEU A 441 8.78 2.52 8.04
N VAL A 442 7.54 2.85 7.72
CA VAL A 442 6.86 4.06 8.17
C VAL A 442 5.63 3.63 8.96
N SER A 443 5.48 4.19 10.15
CA SER A 443 4.29 3.92 10.96
C SER A 443 3.02 4.35 10.23
N GLN A 444 2.04 3.49 10.22
CA GLN A 444 0.67 3.78 9.78
C GLN A 444 -0.25 4.09 10.96
N PHE A 445 0.29 4.12 12.19
CA PHE A 445 -0.43 4.40 13.41
C PHE A 445 -0.83 5.88 13.48
N THR A 446 -1.90 6.19 12.77
CA THR A 446 -2.51 7.51 12.82
C THR A 446 -3.75 7.41 13.70
N PRO A 447 -3.81 8.09 14.87
CA PRO A 447 -4.97 8.06 15.74
C PRO A 447 -6.16 8.72 15.04
N GLY A 448 -6.89 7.93 14.26
CA GLY A 448 -8.16 8.33 13.65
C GLY A 448 -9.30 8.26 14.68
N TYR A 449 -10.40 8.98 14.42
CA TYR A 449 -11.56 8.99 15.33
C TYR A 449 -12.06 7.59 15.71
N GLY A 450 -12.16 6.68 14.76
CA GLY A 450 -12.61 5.30 15.02
C GLY A 450 -11.68 4.54 15.97
N MET A 451 -10.36 4.69 15.80
CA MET A 451 -9.36 4.10 16.67
C MET A 451 -9.42 4.68 18.10
N VAL A 452 -9.47 6.01 18.22
CA VAL A 452 -9.58 6.68 19.52
C VAL A 452 -10.84 6.24 20.25
N LEU A 453 -11.98 6.18 19.57
CA LEU A 453 -13.23 5.69 20.15
C LEU A 453 -13.12 4.22 20.61
N ASN A 454 -12.51 3.34 19.83
CA ASN A 454 -12.30 1.95 20.20
C ASN A 454 -11.38 1.82 21.41
N LEU A 455 -10.32 2.63 21.49
CA LEU A 455 -9.44 2.67 22.67
C LEU A 455 -10.18 3.16 23.90
N LEU A 456 -10.98 4.23 23.78
CA LEU A 456 -11.74 4.80 24.90
C LEU A 456 -12.93 3.95 25.36
N GLN A 457 -13.43 3.04 24.52
CA GLN A 457 -14.42 2.04 24.94
C GLN A 457 -13.83 0.99 25.88
N ARG A 458 -12.53 0.75 25.81
CA ARG A 458 -11.83 -0.34 26.54
C ARG A 458 -10.87 0.14 27.62
N HIS A 459 -10.36 1.36 27.46
CA HIS A 459 -9.34 1.95 28.32
C HIS A 459 -9.75 3.35 28.73
N ASP A 460 -9.32 3.78 29.90
CA ASP A 460 -9.39 5.18 30.29
C ASP A 460 -8.49 6.05 29.38
N LEU A 461 -8.69 7.36 29.44
CA LEU A 461 -7.96 8.30 28.60
C LEU A 461 -6.43 8.22 28.83
N LYS A 462 -6.00 7.95 30.06
CA LYS A 462 -4.59 7.82 30.42
C LYS A 462 -3.96 6.62 29.72
N LYS A 463 -4.61 5.46 29.81
CA LYS A 463 -4.15 4.22 29.18
C LYS A 463 -4.19 4.32 27.66
N ALA A 464 -5.25 4.89 27.10
CA ALA A 464 -5.36 5.13 25.67
C ALA A 464 -4.22 6.03 25.15
N ARG A 465 -3.87 7.08 25.92
CA ARG A 465 -2.73 7.96 25.60
C ARG A 465 -1.39 7.22 25.67
N GLU A 466 -1.15 6.42 26.71
CA GLU A 466 0.05 5.60 26.84
C GLU A 466 0.25 4.67 25.63
N LEU A 467 -0.82 4.07 25.11
CA LEU A 467 -0.76 3.21 23.93
C LEU A 467 -0.35 3.98 22.68
N VAL A 468 -0.91 5.17 22.48
CA VAL A 468 -0.52 6.04 21.35
C VAL A 468 0.95 6.47 21.47
N GLU A 469 1.38 6.80 22.68
CA GLU A 469 2.78 7.20 22.97
C GLU A 469 3.79 6.06 22.75
N ARG A 470 3.34 4.79 22.83
CA ARG A 470 4.17 3.60 22.54
C ARG A 470 4.25 3.25 21.06
N SER A 471 3.55 3.95 20.16
CA SER A 471 3.55 3.64 18.73
C SER A 471 4.93 3.84 18.09
N PHE A 472 5.19 3.08 17.02
CA PHE A 472 6.41 3.23 16.21
C PHE A 472 6.53 4.63 15.59
N GLY A 473 5.38 5.24 15.22
CA GLY A 473 5.34 6.61 14.73
C GLY A 473 5.83 7.63 15.76
N ARG A 474 5.42 7.47 17.03
CA ARG A 474 5.91 8.32 18.13
C ARG A 474 7.38 8.09 18.39
N TYR A 475 7.83 6.83 18.35
CA TYR A 475 9.25 6.50 18.47
C TYR A 475 10.09 7.16 17.38
N LEU A 476 9.72 7.03 16.10
CA LEU A 476 10.44 7.68 15.00
C LEU A 476 10.45 9.20 15.15
N ALA A 477 9.31 9.81 15.49
CA ALA A 477 9.25 11.24 15.76
C ALA A 477 10.12 11.67 16.94
N SER A 478 10.32 10.81 17.96
CA SER A 478 11.21 11.12 19.07
C SER A 478 12.68 11.14 18.69
N LEU A 479 13.09 10.36 17.67
CA LEU A 479 14.47 10.38 17.17
C LEU A 479 14.79 11.72 16.48
N ASP A 480 13.81 12.28 15.74
CA ASP A 480 13.96 13.58 15.07
C ASP A 480 13.85 14.75 16.07
N LEU A 481 13.27 14.53 17.26
CA LEU A 481 13.00 15.57 18.24
C LEU A 481 14.15 15.78 19.24
N VAL A 482 15.14 14.90 19.32
CA VAL A 482 16.25 15.02 20.28
C VAL A 482 16.99 16.35 20.07
N ASP A 483 17.33 16.68 18.82
CA ASP A 483 17.99 17.93 18.46
C ASP A 483 17.07 19.14 18.70
N ASP A 484 15.77 18.99 18.48
CA ASP A 484 14.78 20.04 18.70
C ASP A 484 14.48 20.27 20.19
N GLU A 485 14.54 19.24 21.03
CA GLU A 485 14.37 19.34 22.49
C GLU A 485 15.57 20.07 23.12
N GLU A 486 16.80 19.78 22.71
CA GLU A 486 18.00 20.51 23.12
C GLU A 486 17.93 21.97 22.67
N LEU A 487 17.49 22.24 21.45
CA LEU A 487 17.28 23.59 20.93
C LEU A 487 16.17 24.32 21.71
N LEU A 488 15.08 23.63 22.04
CA LEU A 488 13.99 24.20 22.85
C LEU A 488 14.46 24.58 24.26
N GLU A 489 15.31 23.78 24.89
CA GLU A 489 15.85 24.06 26.22
C GLU A 489 16.82 25.25 26.16
N GLN A 490 17.67 25.33 25.14
CA GLN A 490 18.52 26.49 24.88
C GLN A 490 17.68 27.75 24.62
N LEU A 491 16.64 27.69 23.83
CA LEU A 491 15.73 28.77 23.55
C LEU A 491 14.94 29.22 24.78
N ARG A 492 14.51 28.29 25.65
CA ARG A 492 13.87 28.61 26.94
C ARG A 492 14.80 29.30 27.89
N LEU A 493 16.09 28.94 27.94
CA LEU A 493 17.12 29.56 28.72
C LEU A 493 17.38 30.99 28.21
N GLN A 494 17.49 31.18 26.90
CA GLN A 494 17.63 32.50 26.27
C GLN A 494 16.39 33.36 26.52
N LEU A 495 15.20 32.82 26.45
CA LEU A 495 13.93 33.50 26.72
C LEU A 495 13.84 33.94 28.19
N GLY A 496 14.35 33.11 29.13
CA GLY A 496 14.46 33.42 30.55
C GLY A 496 15.42 34.61 30.80
N GLN A 497 16.55 34.62 30.09
CA GLN A 497 17.52 35.76 30.17
C GLN A 497 16.94 37.03 29.56
N LEU A 498 16.24 36.95 28.44
CA LEU A 498 15.60 38.09 27.77
C LEU A 498 14.39 38.62 28.55
N LYS A 499 13.61 37.78 29.24
CA LYS A 499 12.54 38.21 30.15
C LYS A 499 13.08 39.09 31.31
N GLY A 500 14.31 38.81 31.76
CA GLY A 500 14.99 39.65 32.76
C GLY A 500 15.44 41.03 32.25
N VAL A 501 15.62 41.18 30.95
CA VAL A 501 16.09 42.42 30.28
C VAL A 501 14.94 43.26 29.70
N ALA A 502 13.81 42.66 29.41
CA ALA A 502 12.73 43.26 28.59
C ALA A 502 11.73 44.16 29.38
N GLY A 503 11.82 44.24 30.74
CA GLY A 503 10.91 45.11 31.51
C GLY A 503 9.43 44.90 31.19
N ASP A 504 8.53 45.62 31.74
CA ASP A 504 7.04 45.56 31.74
C ASP A 504 6.29 45.15 30.44
N VAL A 505 6.70 44.09 29.73
CA VAL A 505 5.90 43.51 28.64
C VAL A 505 4.92 42.52 29.21
N PRO A 506 3.59 42.62 28.97
CA PRO A 506 2.59 41.67 29.44
C PRO A 506 2.70 40.37 28.63
N TRP A 507 3.63 39.50 29.01
CA TRP A 507 3.96 38.27 28.35
C TRP A 507 2.79 37.27 28.35
N GLU A 508 1.94 37.30 29.40
CA GLU A 508 0.74 36.47 29.49
C GLU A 508 -0.26 36.79 28.36
N ASP A 509 -0.45 38.07 28.07
CA ASP A 509 -1.31 38.52 26.97
C ASP A 509 -0.75 38.12 25.60
N PHE A 510 0.58 38.11 25.47
CA PHE A 510 1.26 37.71 24.24
C PHE A 510 1.19 36.16 24.03
N GLU A 511 1.41 35.41 25.11
CA GLU A 511 1.27 33.94 25.07
C GLU A 511 -0.17 33.52 24.72
N ASP A 512 -1.16 34.18 25.31
CA ASP A 512 -2.57 33.88 25.03
C ASP A 512 -2.94 34.25 23.57
N TYR A 513 -2.42 35.38 23.08
CA TYR A 513 -2.56 35.75 21.67
C TYR A 513 -1.95 34.72 20.71
N GLU A 514 -0.72 34.24 20.94
CA GLU A 514 -0.06 33.26 20.07
C GLU A 514 -0.72 31.87 20.16
N LYS A 515 -1.25 31.45 21.33
CA LYS A 515 -2.06 30.23 21.48
C LYS A 515 -3.32 30.32 20.63
N ARG A 516 -4.09 31.43 20.70
CA ARG A 516 -5.28 31.63 19.90
C ARG A 516 -4.97 31.72 18.41
N ARG A 517 -3.86 32.35 18.04
CA ARG A 517 -3.40 32.43 16.67
C ARG A 517 -2.97 31.07 16.11
N SER A 518 -2.38 30.23 16.93
CA SER A 518 -2.01 28.84 16.56
C SER A 518 -3.28 28.01 16.36
N ARG A 519 -4.25 28.11 17.27
CA ARG A 519 -5.57 27.50 17.12
C ARG A 519 -6.25 27.93 15.82
N LEU A 520 -6.27 29.21 15.51
CA LEU A 520 -6.84 29.71 14.25
C LEU A 520 -6.17 29.10 13.02
N ARG A 521 -4.85 28.85 13.06
CA ARG A 521 -4.15 28.16 11.96
C ARG A 521 -4.57 26.70 11.81
N GLU A 522 -4.76 26.01 12.91
CA GLU A 522 -5.24 24.62 12.92
C GLU A 522 -6.67 24.52 12.39
N GLU A 523 -7.56 25.41 12.84
CA GLU A 523 -8.94 25.45 12.37
C GLU A 523 -9.03 25.79 10.86
N ARG A 524 -8.19 26.70 10.37
CA ARG A 524 -8.06 26.97 8.94
C ARG A 524 -7.53 25.78 8.14
N ARG A 525 -6.67 24.96 8.76
CA ARG A 525 -6.19 23.71 8.16
C ARG A 525 -7.34 22.69 8.09
N LEU A 526 -8.11 22.55 9.16
CA LEU A 526 -9.26 21.67 9.23
C LEU A 526 -10.32 22.07 8.20
N LEU A 527 -10.61 23.36 8.05
CA LEU A 527 -11.53 23.86 7.01
C LEU A 527 -11.13 23.38 5.61
N ARG A 528 -9.84 23.46 5.28
CA ARG A 528 -9.35 22.97 3.97
C ARG A 528 -9.57 21.48 3.76
N ILE A 529 -9.41 20.69 4.82
CA ILE A 529 -9.66 19.23 4.78
C ILE A 529 -11.16 18.97 4.57
N LEU A 530 -12.03 19.66 5.33
CA LEU A 530 -13.49 19.52 5.21
C LEU A 530 -13.99 19.96 3.82
N GLN A 531 -13.46 21.05 3.28
CA GLN A 531 -13.75 21.49 1.92
C GLN A 531 -13.36 20.45 0.88
N GLN A 532 -12.16 19.87 1.01
CA GLN A 532 -11.72 18.83 0.09
C GLN A 532 -12.58 17.57 0.18
N GLN A 533 -12.97 17.15 1.37
CA GLN A 533 -13.85 15.99 1.57
C GLN A 533 -15.24 16.24 1.00
N ALA A 534 -15.79 17.44 1.23
CA ALA A 534 -17.08 17.84 0.66
C ALA A 534 -17.02 17.90 -0.87
N GLU A 535 -15.92 18.41 -1.45
CA GLU A 535 -15.69 18.45 -2.90
C GLU A 535 -15.66 17.04 -3.50
N GLU A 536 -14.91 16.10 -2.88
CA GLU A 536 -14.81 14.70 -3.33
C GLU A 536 -16.15 13.96 -3.25
N THR A 537 -16.91 14.15 -2.17
CA THR A 537 -18.23 13.53 -1.99
C THR A 537 -19.22 14.06 -3.02
N LEU A 538 -19.29 15.38 -3.16
CA LEU A 538 -20.20 16.04 -4.07
C LEU A 538 -19.85 15.74 -5.54
N ALA A 539 -18.58 15.65 -5.91
CA ALA A 539 -18.15 15.32 -7.26
C ALA A 539 -18.66 13.95 -7.73
N ASN A 540 -18.73 12.98 -6.82
CA ASN A 540 -19.29 11.66 -7.13
C ASN A 540 -20.81 11.72 -7.32
N GLU A 541 -21.54 12.44 -6.46
CA GLU A 541 -22.98 12.63 -6.55
C GLU A 541 -23.37 13.43 -7.79
N LEU A 542 -22.66 14.53 -8.05
CA LEU A 542 -22.90 15.38 -9.23
C LEU A 542 -22.64 14.62 -10.54
N THR A 543 -21.60 13.80 -10.59
CA THR A 543 -21.29 13.02 -11.78
C THR A 543 -22.41 12.05 -12.15
N LEU A 544 -23.07 11.46 -11.15
CA LEU A 544 -24.26 10.62 -11.33
C LEU A 544 -25.49 11.46 -11.72
N ALA A 545 -25.73 12.58 -11.04
CA ALA A 545 -26.85 13.46 -11.30
C ALA A 545 -26.78 14.08 -12.72
N LEU A 546 -25.59 14.41 -13.20
CA LEU A 546 -25.37 14.96 -14.53
C LEU A 546 -25.70 14.00 -15.67
N GLN A 547 -25.72 12.68 -15.44
CA GLN A 547 -26.24 11.74 -16.44
C GLN A 547 -27.71 12.00 -16.78
N PHE A 548 -28.49 12.39 -15.75
CA PHE A 548 -29.93 12.60 -15.87
C PHE A 548 -30.32 14.07 -16.05
N ALA A 549 -29.38 15.01 -15.84
CA ALA A 549 -29.64 16.43 -16.06
C ALA A 549 -30.08 16.70 -17.51
N SER A 550 -31.12 17.50 -17.70
CA SER A 550 -31.62 17.85 -19.04
C SER A 550 -30.77 18.97 -19.69
N VAL A 551 -30.81 19.02 -21.01
CA VAL A 551 -30.29 20.16 -21.78
C VAL A 551 -31.03 21.43 -21.36
N GLY A 552 -30.30 22.54 -21.18
CA GLY A 552 -30.83 23.78 -20.63
C GLY A 552 -30.64 23.93 -19.10
N THR A 553 -30.14 22.90 -18.41
CA THR A 553 -29.87 22.99 -16.95
C THR A 553 -28.67 23.90 -16.68
N LEU A 554 -28.81 24.76 -15.68
CA LEU A 554 -27.74 25.65 -15.22
C LEU A 554 -26.75 24.90 -14.32
N VAL A 555 -25.48 25.18 -14.50
CA VAL A 555 -24.37 24.58 -13.77
C VAL A 555 -23.31 25.61 -13.43
N SER A 556 -22.51 25.35 -12.41
CA SER A 556 -21.30 26.11 -12.11
C SER A 556 -20.09 25.29 -12.47
N LEU A 557 -19.21 25.84 -13.28
CA LEU A 557 -18.01 25.16 -13.82
C LEU A 557 -16.75 25.66 -13.14
N LYS A 558 -15.81 24.75 -12.85
CA LYS A 558 -14.45 25.07 -12.41
C LYS A 558 -13.46 24.28 -13.23
N ALA A 559 -12.75 24.97 -14.13
CA ALA A 559 -11.81 24.32 -15.02
C ALA A 559 -10.54 25.18 -15.19
N PRO A 560 -9.38 24.59 -15.53
CA PRO A 560 -8.14 25.34 -15.78
C PRO A 560 -8.29 26.43 -16.84
N GLN A 561 -9.12 26.19 -17.85
CA GLN A 561 -9.41 27.13 -18.95
C GLN A 561 -10.14 28.39 -18.46
N LEU A 562 -10.86 28.29 -17.35
CA LEU A 562 -11.57 29.38 -16.67
C LEU A 562 -10.72 30.05 -15.58
N ARG A 563 -9.40 29.89 -15.63
CA ARG A 563 -8.42 30.42 -14.63
C ARG A 563 -8.75 29.99 -13.18
N GLY A 564 -9.39 28.85 -13.01
CA GLY A 564 -9.78 28.30 -11.71
C GLY A 564 -10.94 29.06 -11.01
N ARG A 565 -11.60 29.99 -11.69
CA ARG A 565 -12.79 30.67 -11.19
C ARG A 565 -14.02 29.78 -11.38
N VAL A 566 -14.94 29.89 -10.44
CA VAL A 566 -16.27 29.28 -10.59
C VAL A 566 -17.06 30.15 -11.55
N THR A 567 -17.46 29.56 -12.67
CA THR A 567 -18.10 30.29 -13.77
C THR A 567 -19.48 29.68 -14.04
N PRO A 568 -20.56 30.47 -14.02
CA PRO A 568 -21.89 30.02 -14.37
C PRO A 568 -21.99 29.63 -15.84
N ALA A 569 -22.72 28.55 -16.12
CA ALA A 569 -22.91 28.04 -17.46
C ALA A 569 -24.24 27.29 -17.59
N VAL A 570 -24.63 26.99 -18.83
CA VAL A 570 -25.77 26.14 -19.16
C VAL A 570 -25.28 24.93 -19.97
N ILE A 571 -25.84 23.74 -19.71
CA ILE A 571 -25.61 22.55 -20.51
C ILE A 571 -26.41 22.70 -21.82
N VAL A 572 -25.72 22.70 -22.95
CA VAL A 572 -26.33 22.82 -24.28
C VAL A 572 -26.49 21.47 -24.94
N ASP A 573 -25.50 20.59 -24.79
CA ASP A 573 -25.57 19.21 -25.31
C ASP A 573 -24.69 18.25 -24.48
N LYS A 574 -24.92 16.94 -24.67
CA LYS A 574 -24.17 15.86 -24.05
C LYS A 574 -23.59 14.96 -25.14
N LEU A 575 -22.27 14.98 -25.29
CA LEU A 575 -21.56 14.21 -26.30
C LEU A 575 -20.98 12.91 -25.70
N GLU A 576 -20.84 11.88 -26.53
CA GLU A 576 -20.17 10.65 -26.11
C GLU A 576 -18.72 10.91 -25.72
N GLY A 577 -18.36 10.55 -24.50
CA GLY A 577 -17.02 10.70 -23.94
C GLY A 577 -16.19 9.42 -24.06
N PRO A 578 -14.86 9.49 -23.87
CA PRO A 578 -13.96 8.33 -23.92
C PRO A 578 -14.14 7.37 -22.73
N GLY A 579 -15.08 7.66 -21.82
CA GLY A 579 -15.33 6.89 -20.58
C GLY A 579 -16.79 6.54 -20.38
N GLN A 580 -17.16 6.23 -19.13
CA GLN A 580 -18.52 5.85 -18.74
C GLN A 580 -19.48 7.05 -18.69
N PHE A 581 -18.96 8.28 -18.65
CA PHE A 581 -19.72 9.50 -18.51
C PHE A 581 -19.61 10.38 -19.76
N PRO A 582 -20.68 11.13 -20.12
CA PRO A 582 -20.66 12.01 -21.28
C PRO A 582 -19.74 13.21 -21.08
N LEU A 583 -19.32 13.82 -22.16
CA LEU A 583 -18.76 15.16 -22.16
C LEU A 583 -19.92 16.17 -22.26
N LEU A 584 -19.81 17.24 -21.51
CA LEU A 584 -20.82 18.30 -21.48
C LEU A 584 -20.38 19.45 -22.37
N LEU A 585 -21.20 19.79 -23.34
CA LEU A 585 -21.04 21.03 -24.10
C LEU A 585 -21.79 22.13 -23.36
N CYS A 586 -21.04 23.09 -22.84
CA CYS A 586 -21.56 24.17 -22.00
C CYS A 586 -21.30 25.54 -22.65
N LEU A 587 -22.22 26.47 -22.43
CA LEU A 587 -22.07 27.90 -22.73
C LEU A 587 -22.02 28.69 -21.42
N THR A 588 -20.98 29.53 -21.24
CA THR A 588 -20.79 30.34 -20.02
C THR A 588 -21.49 31.70 -20.12
N ASP A 589 -21.60 32.39 -18.98
CA ASP A 589 -22.07 33.76 -18.88
C ASP A 589 -21.17 34.78 -19.62
N GLU A 590 -19.93 34.45 -19.89
CA GLU A 590 -18.96 35.24 -20.70
C GLU A 590 -19.07 34.94 -22.21
N ASN A 591 -20.10 34.23 -22.64
CA ASN A 591 -20.27 33.78 -24.04
C ASN A 591 -19.12 32.93 -24.57
N VAL A 592 -18.68 31.98 -23.77
CA VAL A 592 -17.62 31.02 -24.13
C VAL A 592 -18.19 29.60 -24.14
N TRP A 593 -18.04 28.94 -25.29
CA TRP A 593 -18.34 27.51 -25.42
C TRP A 593 -17.19 26.67 -24.89
N LEU A 594 -17.54 25.65 -24.14
CA LEU A 594 -16.59 24.74 -23.51
C LEU A 594 -17.09 23.29 -23.62
N LEU A 595 -16.22 22.39 -23.99
CA LEU A 595 -16.48 20.96 -23.91
C LEU A 595 -15.70 20.38 -22.72
N LEU A 596 -16.41 19.92 -21.69
CA LEU A 596 -15.83 19.56 -20.42
C LEU A 596 -16.32 18.19 -19.94
N PRO A 597 -15.50 17.43 -19.18
CA PRO A 597 -15.98 16.26 -18.48
C PRO A 597 -16.86 16.65 -17.27
N CYS A 598 -17.73 15.73 -16.83
CA CYS A 598 -18.61 15.95 -15.70
C CYS A 598 -17.92 16.42 -14.40
N GLN A 599 -16.66 16.03 -14.19
CA GLN A 599 -15.85 16.44 -13.04
C GLN A 599 -15.52 17.95 -13.00
N ALA A 600 -15.72 18.67 -14.08
CA ALA A 600 -15.55 20.13 -14.12
C ALA A 600 -16.75 20.89 -13.54
N VAL A 601 -17.86 20.21 -13.27
CA VAL A 601 -19.05 20.81 -12.63
C VAL A 601 -18.89 20.76 -11.12
N VAL A 602 -19.00 21.89 -10.46
CA VAL A 602 -18.91 22.04 -8.99
C VAL A 602 -20.26 22.32 -8.34
N SER A 603 -21.28 22.70 -9.11
CA SER A 603 -22.66 22.85 -8.64
C SER A 603 -23.64 22.57 -9.79
N LEU A 604 -24.72 21.89 -9.47
CA LEU A 604 -25.85 21.62 -10.37
C LEU A 604 -27.09 22.34 -9.83
N HIS A 605 -27.64 23.25 -10.62
CA HIS A 605 -28.79 24.08 -10.23
C HIS A 605 -30.08 23.53 -10.86
N ALA A 606 -30.41 22.28 -10.49
CA ALA A 606 -31.62 21.60 -11.02
C ALA A 606 -32.93 22.19 -10.54
N GLU A 607 -32.92 22.97 -9.44
CA GLU A 607 -34.05 23.70 -8.88
C GLU A 607 -34.41 24.94 -9.69
N LEU A 608 -33.51 25.43 -10.52
CA LEU A 608 -33.75 26.59 -11.37
C LEU A 608 -34.43 26.18 -12.69
N SER A 609 -35.19 27.08 -13.28
CA SER A 609 -35.85 26.84 -14.56
C SER A 609 -34.79 26.63 -15.67
N CYS A 610 -34.94 25.56 -16.45
CA CYS A 610 -34.06 25.30 -17.61
C CYS A 610 -34.19 26.45 -18.63
N LEU A 611 -33.05 26.85 -19.15
CA LEU A 611 -32.98 27.81 -20.22
C LEU A 611 -33.27 27.15 -21.58
N GLN A 612 -33.96 27.85 -22.49
CA GLN A 612 -34.18 27.36 -23.85
C GLN A 612 -32.88 27.50 -24.66
N VAL A 613 -32.32 26.39 -25.08
CA VAL A 613 -31.08 26.33 -25.85
C VAL A 613 -31.31 25.91 -27.31
N SER A 614 -32.58 25.66 -27.68
CA SER A 614 -32.96 25.28 -29.05
C SER A 614 -32.71 26.41 -30.05
N GLY A 615 -32.11 26.06 -31.19
CA GLY A 615 -31.84 27.01 -32.28
C GLY A 615 -30.45 27.64 -32.26
N LEU A 616 -29.59 27.29 -31.31
CA LEU A 616 -28.18 27.72 -31.31
C LEU A 616 -27.36 26.91 -32.32
N VAL A 617 -26.43 27.60 -32.97
CA VAL A 617 -25.42 26.92 -33.80
C VAL A 617 -24.29 26.45 -32.91
N GLU A 618 -24.25 25.14 -32.65
CA GLU A 618 -23.24 24.54 -31.79
C GLU A 618 -21.87 24.52 -32.50
N PRO A 619 -20.80 24.91 -31.78
CA PRO A 619 -19.46 24.80 -32.34
C PRO A 619 -19.02 23.34 -32.37
N ASN A 620 -18.36 22.93 -33.47
CA ASN A 620 -17.78 21.59 -33.54
C ASN A 620 -16.54 21.50 -32.65
N LEU A 621 -16.75 21.11 -31.37
CA LEU A 621 -15.72 20.82 -30.40
C LEU A 621 -15.59 19.30 -30.23
N GLN A 622 -14.36 18.75 -30.34
CA GLN A 622 -14.14 17.30 -30.37
C GLN A 622 -13.31 16.80 -29.18
N ARG A 623 -12.63 17.70 -28.47
CA ARG A 623 -11.73 17.31 -27.38
C ARG A 623 -12.12 17.99 -26.08
N ALA A 624 -12.11 17.22 -24.99
CA ALA A 624 -12.31 17.78 -23.66
C ALA A 624 -11.30 18.91 -23.38
N GLY A 625 -11.79 20.04 -22.88
CA GLY A 625 -11.01 21.24 -22.64
C GLY A 625 -10.88 22.20 -23.83
N GLU A 626 -11.45 21.89 -24.97
CA GLU A 626 -11.56 22.86 -26.06
C GLU A 626 -12.52 23.98 -25.69
N LEU A 627 -12.15 25.21 -26.08
CA LEU A 627 -12.98 26.39 -25.86
C LEU A 627 -13.13 27.19 -27.19
N ARG A 628 -14.27 27.86 -27.34
CA ARG A 628 -14.52 28.76 -28.45
C ARG A 628 -15.38 29.94 -28.01
N HIS A 629 -15.07 31.13 -28.48
CA HIS A 629 -15.94 32.27 -28.23
C HIS A 629 -17.24 32.15 -29.06
N GLY A 630 -18.34 32.48 -28.41
CA GLY A 630 -19.64 32.46 -29.04
C GLY A 630 -19.87 33.65 -29.97
N ASP A 631 -20.95 33.56 -30.70
CA ASP A 631 -21.42 34.57 -31.66
C ASP A 631 -22.49 35.50 -31.01
N GLN A 632 -23.09 36.33 -31.84
CA GLN A 632 -24.15 37.25 -31.39
C GLN A 632 -25.42 36.50 -30.92
N GLN A 633 -25.68 35.32 -31.50
CA GLN A 633 -26.88 34.52 -31.16
C GLN A 633 -26.72 33.85 -29.82
N SER A 634 -25.55 33.25 -29.52
CA SER A 634 -25.22 32.68 -28.20
C SER A 634 -25.05 33.75 -27.12
N GLY A 635 -24.72 35.01 -27.51
CA GLY A 635 -24.59 36.15 -26.61
C GLY A 635 -25.88 36.49 -25.83
N GLY A 636 -27.02 36.30 -26.46
CA GLY A 636 -28.32 36.48 -25.78
C GLY A 636 -28.56 35.51 -24.64
N LEU A 637 -28.19 34.25 -24.84
CA LEU A 637 -28.25 33.22 -23.80
C LEU A 637 -27.19 33.44 -22.70
N ALA A 638 -26.00 33.88 -23.06
CA ALA A 638 -24.95 34.21 -22.10
C ALA A 638 -25.37 35.33 -21.12
N LEU A 639 -26.09 36.37 -21.64
CA LEU A 639 -26.67 37.42 -20.81
C LEU A 639 -27.77 36.89 -19.87
N ALA A 640 -28.58 35.94 -20.33
CA ALA A 640 -29.57 35.28 -19.47
C ALA A 640 -28.90 34.47 -18.34
N ILE A 641 -27.82 33.74 -18.64
CA ILE A 641 -26.99 33.02 -17.63
C ILE A 641 -26.43 34.02 -16.62
N ALA A 642 -25.83 35.13 -17.07
CA ALA A 642 -25.26 36.15 -16.20
C ALA A 642 -26.29 36.78 -15.28
N HIS A 643 -27.52 37.00 -15.78
CA HIS A 643 -28.64 37.52 -14.98
C HIS A 643 -29.09 36.52 -13.90
N MET A 644 -29.22 35.24 -14.27
CA MET A 644 -29.57 34.18 -13.32
C MET A 644 -28.46 33.98 -12.26
N ALA A 645 -27.20 34.04 -12.67
CA ALA A 645 -26.07 33.91 -11.78
C ALA A 645 -26.00 34.98 -10.69
N LYS A 646 -26.32 36.23 -11.04
CA LYS A 646 -26.42 37.35 -10.06
C LYS A 646 -27.55 37.17 -9.08
N ARG A 647 -28.69 36.60 -9.54
CA ARG A 647 -29.88 36.43 -8.72
C ARG A 647 -29.81 35.28 -7.72
N HIS A 648 -29.03 34.23 -8.05
CA HIS A 648 -29.01 32.96 -7.32
C HIS A 648 -27.62 32.55 -6.81
N ASP A 649 -26.65 33.47 -6.78
CA ASP A 649 -25.27 33.24 -6.30
C ASP A 649 -24.65 31.93 -6.83
N MET A 650 -24.61 31.82 -8.16
CA MET A 650 -24.01 30.64 -8.81
C MET A 650 -22.49 30.64 -8.82
N THR A 651 -21.84 31.58 -8.13
CA THR A 651 -20.39 31.69 -8.05
C THR A 651 -19.79 30.98 -6.84
N THR A 652 -20.62 30.65 -5.85
CA THR A 652 -20.22 29.88 -4.67
C THR A 652 -20.34 28.38 -4.96
N PRO A 653 -19.24 27.59 -4.84
CA PRO A 653 -19.32 26.16 -5.02
C PRO A 653 -20.25 25.51 -4.00
N GLN A 654 -21.00 24.50 -4.43
CA GLN A 654 -21.95 23.81 -3.57
C GLN A 654 -21.30 23.11 -2.37
N TYR A 655 -20.04 22.67 -2.49
CA TYR A 655 -19.29 22.08 -1.37
C TYR A 655 -18.94 23.09 -0.27
N ASP A 656 -18.86 24.40 -0.57
CA ASP A 656 -18.68 25.44 0.44
C ASP A 656 -19.95 25.67 1.28
N LEU A 657 -21.11 25.19 0.80
CA LEU A 657 -22.39 25.25 1.50
C LEU A 657 -22.66 24.00 2.35
N ALA A 658 -21.76 23.02 2.36
CA ALA A 658 -21.90 21.85 3.23
C ALA A 658 -21.97 22.29 4.71
N GLY A 659 -22.85 21.67 5.49
CA GLY A 659 -23.12 22.08 6.87
C GLY A 659 -21.87 22.11 7.76
N GLU A 660 -20.97 21.13 7.58
CA GLU A 660 -19.69 21.07 8.31
C GLU A 660 -18.74 22.20 7.90
N VAL A 661 -18.66 22.53 6.61
CA VAL A 661 -17.84 23.63 6.08
C VAL A 661 -18.34 24.98 6.57
N LEU A 662 -19.67 25.18 6.58
CA LEU A 662 -20.29 26.40 7.08
C LEU A 662 -20.05 26.58 8.59
N THR A 663 -20.23 25.51 9.37
CA THR A 663 -19.99 25.53 10.81
C THR A 663 -18.54 25.87 11.13
N GLN A 664 -17.61 25.24 10.42
CA GLN A 664 -16.18 25.50 10.60
C GLN A 664 -15.79 26.92 10.16
N THR A 665 -16.41 27.44 9.11
CA THR A 665 -16.20 28.82 8.64
C THR A 665 -16.68 29.84 9.68
N GLN A 666 -17.83 29.59 10.30
CA GLN A 666 -18.37 30.43 11.39
C GLN A 666 -17.45 30.42 12.61
N LEU A 667 -16.95 29.24 12.99
CA LEU A 667 -15.98 29.09 14.09
C LEU A 667 -14.71 29.92 13.84
N ILE A 668 -14.15 29.83 12.63
CA ILE A 668 -12.96 30.58 12.25
C ILE A 668 -13.22 32.08 12.34
N ARG A 669 -14.38 32.54 11.86
CA ARG A 669 -14.75 33.94 11.92
C ARG A 669 -14.86 34.44 13.37
N GLY A 670 -15.46 33.66 14.27
CA GLY A 670 -15.52 33.99 15.69
C GLY A 670 -14.12 34.11 16.31
N LEU A 671 -13.21 33.15 16.00
CA LEU A 671 -11.82 33.20 16.48
C LEU A 671 -11.03 34.38 15.90
N GLU A 672 -11.31 34.81 14.67
CA GLU A 672 -10.71 36.00 14.06
C GLU A 672 -11.18 37.27 14.78
N GLU A 673 -12.47 37.40 15.07
CA GLU A 673 -13.04 38.52 15.82
C GLU A 673 -12.50 38.58 17.26
N GLU A 674 -12.38 37.43 17.94
CA GLU A 674 -11.75 37.34 19.26
C GLU A 674 -10.28 37.76 19.23
N LEU A 675 -9.55 37.38 18.19
CA LEU A 675 -8.12 37.71 18.05
C LEU A 675 -7.92 39.20 17.80
N GLU A 676 -8.79 39.85 17.03
CA GLU A 676 -8.76 41.28 16.75
C GLU A 676 -9.06 42.13 17.98
N GLN A 677 -9.84 41.64 18.93
CA GLN A 677 -10.17 42.32 20.17
C GLN A 677 -9.05 42.27 21.21
N GLN A 678 -8.08 41.38 21.03
CA GLN A 678 -6.96 41.26 21.99
C GLN A 678 -6.01 42.46 21.96
N PRO A 679 -5.54 42.97 23.12
CA PRO A 679 -4.57 44.07 23.17
C PRO A 679 -3.31 43.80 22.37
N ALA A 680 -2.82 42.54 22.43
CA ALA A 680 -1.63 42.10 21.68
C ALA A 680 -1.78 42.21 20.15
N HIS A 681 -3.00 42.27 19.62
CA HIS A 681 -3.25 42.48 18.19
C HIS A 681 -2.77 43.84 17.69
N ARG A 682 -2.80 44.84 18.54
CA ARG A 682 -2.46 46.25 18.24
C ARG A 682 -0.97 46.59 18.44
N TRP A 683 -0.17 45.67 18.96
CA TRP A 683 1.25 45.92 19.21
C TRP A 683 2.05 46.00 17.90
N GLY A 684 2.68 47.16 17.65
CA GLY A 684 3.41 47.42 16.40
C GLY A 684 4.67 46.54 16.20
N ASP A 685 5.30 46.12 17.30
CA ASP A 685 6.60 45.43 17.30
C ASP A 685 6.50 43.89 17.41
N ARG A 686 5.34 43.31 17.07
CA ARG A 686 5.12 41.86 17.07
C ARG A 686 6.19 41.03 16.33
N LYS A 687 6.79 41.63 15.29
CA LYS A 687 7.87 40.99 14.54
C LYS A 687 9.21 40.96 15.32
N GLN A 688 9.46 41.93 16.16
CA GLN A 688 10.64 41.95 17.04
C GLN A 688 10.43 41.00 18.22
N LEU A 689 9.26 41.02 18.87
CA LEU A 689 8.90 40.09 19.93
C LEU A 689 8.91 38.61 19.47
N LYS A 690 8.62 38.37 18.19
CA LYS A 690 8.71 37.06 17.57
C LYS A 690 10.12 36.60 17.22
N LYS A 691 11.09 37.51 17.10
CA LYS A 691 12.50 37.20 16.87
C LYS A 691 13.26 36.90 18.16
N HIS A 692 12.76 37.38 19.26
CA HIS A 692 13.22 37.09 20.61
C HIS A 692 12.35 36.05 21.29
#